data_bc2cdbd280dbfc2cde1bbd4762b4b3c9
#
_entry.id   bc2cdbd280dbfc2cde1bbd4762b4b3c9
#
_cell.length_a   1.000
_cell.length_b   1.000
_cell.length_c   1.000
_cell.angle_alpha   90.00
_cell.angle_beta   90.00
_cell.angle_gamma   90.00
#
_symmetry.space_group_name_H-M   'P 1'
#
loop_
_entity.id
_entity.type
_entity.pdbx_description
1 polymer ?
#
loop_
_entity_poly.entity_id
_entity_poly.type
_entity_poly.pdbx_seq_one_letter_code
_entity_poly.pdbx_strand_id
1 'polypeptide(L)'
;MKKYTSENIRNVALISHGGAGKTSLTEALLFTSGAVNRLGKVEAGNTTTDYDPDEIKKQVTINVGLAPLEWNGVKINLLDTPGYFDFIGDVLGALRVADSVVTVVCAVSGVEVGTEKVWSYADGFNLPRFVVINKLDRENANFEGTLEQLREHFGLNVAPLQMPIGKEANFKGVVDLVRQKALMFSEDGMKVTEEEIPADLSEQAQDLREKLIEATAEADDSLLEKYLEGEALTDEEISKGLRQGVLKGKIVPVLCAAATKNQGIQPLLDLIKSYLPTPLDQGEIKGLKPGSEEEVTRKLSPDEPLSAFVFKTLADPYVGRINYFRVYSGSIKPDSQVYNATKDTLERFGQIFSMRGKNQITMEEVVTGDIACVAKLQETATGDTLSDKAKPLNFPALNFPDTVISFAVEPKTKGDEEKVMTGLSRFLEEDPTFHLERRAETKQTVISGLGELHLEIIVSRLAQKFGVEVDFSTPKVPYKETIRGQSRVEGKHKKQSGGRGQFGHVYLELEPAETGQGLVFEDKIFGGSVPRQYIPAVEKGVREAMDEGVVAGYPVVDIIVRLVDGSYHTVDSSEMAFKIAAGQAFRKGMEQAGAVLLEPVMDIEVIVPEAFMGDIMGDLNSKRGRIQGMEPEGGLQKIRAQVPLAEMFKYSIDLRSMTQGRGFFSMTFSHYEEVPHQVAEQVIAAAKAAKEDES
;
A
#
# COMPACT_ATOMS: atom_id res chain seq x y z
N MET A 1 -0.85 -6.25 -32.09
CA MET A 1 0.42 -6.91 -31.72
C MET A 1 0.48 -8.29 -32.34
N LYS A 2 1.68 -8.79 -32.68
CA LYS A 2 1.88 -10.17 -33.16
C LYS A 2 1.62 -11.17 -32.04
N LYS A 3 1.39 -12.44 -32.38
CA LYS A 3 1.37 -13.54 -31.40
C LYS A 3 2.81 -13.87 -31.00
N TYR A 4 3.04 -14.04 -29.72
CA TYR A 4 4.32 -14.41 -29.13
C TYR A 4 4.20 -15.70 -28.36
N THR A 5 5.23 -16.53 -28.39
CA THR A 5 5.37 -17.69 -27.49
C THR A 5 5.99 -17.24 -26.17
N SER A 6 5.80 -18.01 -25.12
CA SER A 6 6.29 -17.69 -23.78
C SER A 6 7.80 -17.42 -23.71
N GLU A 7 8.60 -18.05 -24.57
CA GLU A 7 10.05 -17.82 -24.70
C GLU A 7 10.40 -16.41 -25.19
N ASN A 8 9.50 -15.80 -25.96
CA ASN A 8 9.66 -14.49 -26.57
C ASN A 8 8.89 -13.40 -25.82
N ILE A 9 8.63 -13.59 -24.53
CA ILE A 9 8.03 -12.60 -23.64
C ILE A 9 9.04 -12.20 -22.57
N ARG A 10 8.99 -10.94 -22.15
CA ARG A 10 9.69 -10.40 -20.97
C ARG A 10 8.71 -9.55 -20.18
N ASN A 11 8.55 -9.83 -18.91
CA ASN A 11 7.74 -9.03 -17.98
C ASN A 11 8.69 -8.27 -17.06
N VAL A 12 8.79 -6.97 -17.27
CA VAL A 12 9.80 -6.12 -16.64
C VAL A 12 9.12 -4.98 -15.87
N ALA A 13 9.30 -4.95 -14.54
CA ALA A 13 8.86 -3.82 -13.74
C ALA A 13 9.98 -2.77 -13.62
N LEU A 14 9.64 -1.50 -13.85
CA LEU A 14 10.53 -0.38 -13.59
C LEU A 14 10.29 0.11 -12.17
N ILE A 15 11.32 0.07 -11.33
CA ILE A 15 11.24 0.48 -9.93
C ILE A 15 12.30 1.55 -9.61
N SER A 16 12.00 2.49 -8.73
CA SER A 16 12.97 3.48 -8.24
C SER A 16 12.38 4.37 -7.16
N HIS A 17 13.20 5.25 -6.60
CA HIS A 17 12.73 6.44 -5.90
C HIS A 17 11.94 7.37 -6.83
N GLY A 18 11.06 8.21 -6.25
CA GLY A 18 10.34 9.26 -6.99
C GLY A 18 11.29 10.21 -7.71
N GLY A 19 10.99 10.56 -8.97
CA GLY A 19 11.81 11.50 -9.73
C GLY A 19 13.06 10.93 -10.40
N ALA A 20 13.44 9.64 -10.24
CA ALA A 20 14.61 9.05 -10.93
C ALA A 20 14.43 8.92 -12.45
N GLY A 21 13.19 8.99 -12.95
CA GLY A 21 12.86 9.04 -14.38
C GLY A 21 12.38 7.73 -14.98
N LYS A 22 11.66 6.90 -14.21
CA LYS A 22 11.00 5.66 -14.70
C LYS A 22 10.11 5.91 -15.90
N THR A 23 9.13 6.79 -15.76
CA THR A 23 8.17 7.14 -16.82
C THR A 23 8.86 7.72 -18.04
N SER A 24 9.90 8.56 -17.87
CA SER A 24 10.71 9.04 -18.99
C SER A 24 11.47 7.90 -19.69
N LEU A 25 11.94 6.90 -18.93
CA LEU A 25 12.57 5.71 -19.48
C LEU A 25 11.56 4.83 -20.21
N THR A 26 10.36 4.64 -19.67
CA THR A 26 9.23 3.96 -20.33
C THR A 26 8.91 4.61 -21.68
N GLU A 27 8.78 5.93 -21.72
CA GLU A 27 8.52 6.68 -22.95
C GLU A 27 9.65 6.49 -23.98
N ALA A 28 10.91 6.54 -23.55
CA ALA A 28 12.05 6.33 -24.44
C ALA A 28 12.10 4.90 -25.01
N LEU A 29 11.79 3.88 -24.19
CA LEU A 29 11.70 2.48 -24.65
C LEU A 29 10.55 2.30 -25.65
N LEU A 30 9.39 2.88 -25.41
CA LEU A 30 8.24 2.86 -26.32
C LEU A 30 8.55 3.61 -27.64
N PHE A 31 9.21 4.74 -27.56
CA PHE A 31 9.58 5.53 -28.75
C PHE A 31 10.63 4.81 -29.59
N THR A 32 11.71 4.32 -29.01
CA THR A 32 12.78 3.60 -29.71
C THR A 32 12.27 2.32 -30.35
N SER A 33 11.35 1.60 -29.73
CA SER A 33 10.73 0.39 -30.29
C SER A 33 9.70 0.70 -31.38
N GLY A 34 9.35 1.97 -31.62
CA GLY A 34 8.29 2.36 -32.55
C GLY A 34 6.87 2.08 -32.06
N ALA A 35 6.70 1.75 -30.77
CA ALA A 35 5.39 1.52 -30.16
C ALA A 35 4.57 2.82 -30.05
N VAL A 36 5.26 3.94 -29.94
CA VAL A 36 4.70 5.31 -30.03
C VAL A 36 5.49 6.13 -31.06
N ASN A 37 4.86 7.14 -31.61
CA ASN A 37 5.44 7.96 -32.70
C ASN A 37 6.09 9.26 -32.21
N ARG A 38 6.08 9.51 -30.91
CA ARG A 38 6.72 10.67 -30.26
C ARG A 38 7.26 10.29 -28.89
N LEU A 39 8.31 10.96 -28.48
CA LEU A 39 8.84 10.86 -27.11
C LEU A 39 8.00 11.78 -26.19
N GLY A 40 7.19 11.18 -25.31
CA GLY A 40 6.39 11.91 -24.34
C GLY A 40 7.27 12.53 -23.24
N LYS A 41 6.75 13.54 -22.56
CA LYS A 41 7.41 14.25 -21.46
C LYS A 41 6.45 14.39 -20.27
N VAL A 42 6.91 14.09 -19.09
CA VAL A 42 6.11 14.20 -17.84
C VAL A 42 5.65 15.64 -17.63
N GLU A 43 6.55 16.61 -17.81
CA GLU A 43 6.27 18.03 -17.61
C GLU A 43 5.24 18.58 -18.62
N ALA A 44 5.10 17.91 -19.78
CA ALA A 44 4.11 18.26 -20.78
C ALA A 44 2.78 17.51 -20.60
N GLY A 45 2.68 16.61 -19.62
CA GLY A 45 1.48 15.80 -19.35
C GLY A 45 1.05 14.93 -20.54
N ASN A 46 2.00 14.43 -21.32
CA ASN A 46 1.70 13.73 -22.57
C ASN A 46 2.39 12.37 -22.70
N THR A 47 2.78 11.79 -21.57
CA THR A 47 3.33 10.44 -21.49
C THR A 47 2.24 9.39 -21.70
N THR A 48 2.65 8.18 -22.06
CA THR A 48 1.74 7.08 -22.37
C THR A 48 1.14 6.46 -21.10
N THR A 49 1.95 6.32 -20.05
CA THR A 49 1.58 5.63 -18.79
C THR A 49 0.90 6.54 -17.79
N ASP A 50 1.33 7.80 -17.66
CA ASP A 50 0.70 8.79 -16.78
C ASP A 50 -0.38 9.56 -17.56
N TYR A 51 -1.56 8.98 -17.66
CA TYR A 51 -2.70 9.55 -18.40
C TYR A 51 -3.88 9.96 -17.52
N ASP A 52 -3.86 9.59 -16.23
CA ASP A 52 -4.85 10.01 -15.25
C ASP A 52 -4.72 11.54 -15.02
N PRO A 53 -5.83 12.30 -14.93
CA PRO A 53 -5.77 13.74 -14.68
C PRO A 53 -4.97 14.13 -13.43
N ASP A 54 -5.00 13.32 -12.37
CA ASP A 54 -4.24 13.57 -11.16
C ASP A 54 -2.74 13.31 -11.36
N GLU A 55 -2.35 12.29 -12.14
CA GLU A 55 -0.96 12.04 -12.54
C GLU A 55 -0.40 13.23 -13.33
N ILE A 56 -1.15 13.69 -14.31
CA ILE A 56 -0.78 14.85 -15.14
C ILE A 56 -0.65 16.11 -14.30
N LYS A 57 -1.63 16.40 -13.43
CA LYS A 57 -1.67 17.59 -12.60
C LYS A 57 -0.53 17.62 -11.57
N LYS A 58 -0.25 16.49 -10.94
CA LYS A 58 0.77 16.37 -9.90
C LYS A 58 2.16 16.01 -10.47
N GLN A 59 2.24 15.62 -11.74
CA GLN A 59 3.46 15.16 -12.42
C GLN A 59 4.11 13.96 -11.71
N VAL A 60 3.29 13.04 -11.21
CA VAL A 60 3.71 11.82 -10.53
C VAL A 60 2.87 10.64 -10.98
N THR A 61 3.50 9.48 -11.14
CA THR A 61 2.83 8.22 -11.40
C THR A 61 2.11 7.75 -10.14
N ILE A 62 0.81 7.49 -10.24
CA ILE A 62 -0.05 7.04 -9.15
C ILE A 62 -0.36 5.54 -9.33
N ASN A 63 -0.70 5.16 -10.55
CA ASN A 63 -1.07 3.79 -10.89
C ASN A 63 0.05 3.09 -11.65
N VAL A 64 0.19 1.76 -11.49
CA VAL A 64 1.06 1.01 -12.38
C VAL A 64 0.55 1.10 -13.82
N GLY A 65 1.39 1.57 -14.72
CA GLY A 65 1.13 1.65 -16.15
C GLY A 65 1.64 0.41 -16.88
N LEU A 66 0.76 -0.29 -17.63
CA LEU A 66 1.19 -1.35 -18.53
C LEU A 66 1.56 -0.74 -19.91
N ALA A 67 2.76 -1.04 -20.40
CA ALA A 67 3.31 -0.49 -21.62
C ALA A 67 3.99 -1.59 -22.49
N PRO A 68 3.20 -2.42 -23.19
CA PRO A 68 3.75 -3.46 -24.05
C PRO A 68 4.41 -2.88 -25.31
N LEU A 69 5.59 -3.40 -25.64
CA LEU A 69 6.33 -3.06 -26.83
C LEU A 69 6.90 -4.32 -27.53
N GLU A 70 7.31 -4.19 -28.77
CA GLU A 70 7.92 -5.25 -29.56
C GLU A 70 9.34 -4.85 -29.95
N TRP A 71 10.33 -5.71 -29.67
CA TRP A 71 11.72 -5.45 -30.01
C TRP A 71 12.41 -6.72 -30.48
N ASN A 72 12.93 -6.67 -31.72
CA ASN A 72 13.72 -7.74 -32.34
C ASN A 72 13.14 -9.16 -32.11
N GLY A 73 11.81 -9.31 -32.32
CA GLY A 73 11.11 -10.60 -32.20
C GLY A 73 10.68 -11.00 -30.77
N VAL A 74 10.85 -10.10 -29.80
CA VAL A 74 10.42 -10.28 -28.41
C VAL A 74 9.34 -9.26 -28.05
N LYS A 75 8.34 -9.67 -27.29
CA LYS A 75 7.37 -8.81 -26.63
C LYS A 75 7.88 -8.47 -25.23
N ILE A 76 7.97 -7.21 -24.91
CA ILE A 76 8.33 -6.73 -23.58
C ILE A 76 7.11 -6.05 -22.96
N ASN A 77 6.58 -6.60 -21.89
CA ASN A 77 5.55 -5.98 -21.08
C ASN A 77 6.25 -5.14 -19.99
N LEU A 78 6.33 -3.84 -20.19
CA LEU A 78 6.84 -2.92 -19.19
C LEU A 78 5.72 -2.60 -18.19
N LEU A 79 6.05 -2.65 -16.91
CA LEU A 79 5.21 -2.22 -15.81
C LEU A 79 5.87 -0.97 -15.20
N ASP A 80 5.37 0.21 -15.59
CA ASP A 80 5.84 1.50 -15.05
C ASP A 80 5.19 1.72 -13.70
N THR A 81 5.98 1.66 -12.62
CA THR A 81 5.48 1.70 -11.26
C THR A 81 5.56 3.09 -10.63
N PRO A 82 4.68 3.41 -9.67
CA PRO A 82 4.82 4.60 -8.84
C PRO A 82 6.17 4.67 -8.11
N GLY A 83 6.66 5.89 -7.87
CA GLY A 83 7.90 6.12 -7.12
C GLY A 83 7.68 6.62 -5.70
N TYR A 84 6.44 6.97 -5.34
CA TYR A 84 6.05 7.44 -4.01
C TYR A 84 5.52 6.29 -3.16
N PHE A 85 5.88 6.27 -1.88
CA PHE A 85 5.48 5.22 -0.94
C PHE A 85 3.97 5.15 -0.71
N ASP A 86 3.29 6.26 -0.92
CA ASP A 86 1.84 6.37 -0.84
C ASP A 86 1.11 5.43 -1.82
N PHE A 87 1.79 4.96 -2.88
CA PHE A 87 1.25 4.07 -3.91
C PHE A 87 2.00 2.73 -4.00
N ILE A 88 2.62 2.30 -2.90
CA ILE A 88 3.43 1.06 -2.88
C ILE A 88 2.61 -0.20 -3.18
N GLY A 89 1.30 -0.17 -2.95
CA GLY A 89 0.39 -1.26 -3.31
C GLY A 89 0.48 -1.63 -4.79
N ASP A 90 0.51 -0.64 -5.67
CA ASP A 90 0.67 -0.83 -7.12
C ASP A 90 2.06 -1.37 -7.49
N VAL A 91 3.11 -0.98 -6.75
CA VAL A 91 4.46 -1.54 -6.93
C VAL A 91 4.48 -3.02 -6.58
N LEU A 92 3.89 -3.41 -5.44
CA LEU A 92 3.82 -4.81 -5.01
C LEU A 92 3.02 -5.67 -6.00
N GLY A 93 1.91 -5.14 -6.51
CA GLY A 93 1.14 -5.79 -7.58
C GLY A 93 1.97 -6.03 -8.85
N ALA A 94 2.75 -5.03 -9.27
CA ALA A 94 3.64 -5.13 -10.42
C ALA A 94 4.77 -6.15 -10.20
N LEU A 95 5.44 -6.11 -9.04
CA LEU A 95 6.51 -7.05 -8.69
C LEU A 95 6.02 -8.49 -8.64
N ARG A 96 4.79 -8.72 -8.15
CA ARG A 96 4.17 -10.06 -8.10
C ARG A 96 4.04 -10.73 -9.47
N VAL A 97 3.90 -9.92 -10.51
CA VAL A 97 3.66 -10.41 -11.88
C VAL A 97 4.82 -10.13 -12.83
N ALA A 98 5.90 -9.52 -12.37
CA ALA A 98 7.13 -9.36 -13.14
C ALA A 98 7.98 -10.64 -13.10
N ASP A 99 8.81 -10.85 -14.13
CA ASP A 99 9.88 -11.86 -14.13
C ASP A 99 11.22 -11.24 -13.75
N SER A 100 11.34 -9.93 -13.89
CA SER A 100 12.55 -9.17 -13.59
C SER A 100 12.23 -7.70 -13.32
N VAL A 101 13.19 -6.98 -12.78
CA VAL A 101 13.07 -5.55 -12.55
C VAL A 101 14.21 -4.77 -13.20
N VAL A 102 13.93 -3.54 -13.57
CA VAL A 102 14.92 -2.52 -13.87
C VAL A 102 14.83 -1.43 -12.80
N THR A 103 15.85 -1.36 -11.96
CA THR A 103 15.98 -0.32 -10.94
C THR A 103 16.59 0.92 -11.56
N VAL A 104 15.83 2.01 -11.63
CA VAL A 104 16.29 3.28 -12.20
C VAL A 104 16.85 4.16 -11.11
N VAL A 105 18.12 4.57 -11.25
CA VAL A 105 18.83 5.40 -10.27
C VAL A 105 19.25 6.72 -10.95
N CYS A 106 19.07 7.84 -10.26
CA CYS A 106 19.44 9.14 -10.78
C CYS A 106 20.96 9.35 -10.63
N ALA A 107 21.68 9.65 -11.72
CA ALA A 107 23.12 9.92 -11.69
C ALA A 107 23.52 11.14 -10.83
N VAL A 108 22.56 12.01 -10.49
CA VAL A 108 22.80 13.21 -9.68
C VAL A 108 22.55 12.95 -8.20
N SER A 109 21.43 12.27 -7.87
CA SER A 109 21.05 12.00 -6.47
C SER A 109 21.67 10.72 -5.92
N GLY A 110 22.07 9.78 -6.79
CA GLY A 110 22.58 8.47 -6.36
C GLY A 110 21.51 7.56 -5.77
N VAL A 111 21.89 6.72 -4.81
CA VAL A 111 20.99 5.82 -4.09
C VAL A 111 20.18 6.62 -3.06
N GLU A 112 18.85 6.57 -3.21
CA GLU A 112 17.90 7.25 -2.34
C GLU A 112 17.08 6.21 -1.54
N VAL A 113 16.45 6.63 -0.45
CA VAL A 113 15.65 5.76 0.44
C VAL A 113 14.61 4.93 -0.34
N GLY A 114 13.98 5.55 -1.34
CA GLY A 114 13.04 4.83 -2.20
C GLY A 114 13.70 3.72 -2.99
N THR A 115 14.96 3.89 -3.41
CA THR A 115 15.74 2.85 -4.10
C THR A 115 15.99 1.67 -3.16
N GLU A 116 16.44 1.93 -1.93
CA GLU A 116 16.67 0.89 -0.91
C GLU A 116 15.39 0.05 -0.67
N LYS A 117 14.27 0.74 -0.51
CA LYS A 117 12.97 0.11 -0.20
C LYS A 117 12.44 -0.77 -1.35
N VAL A 118 12.42 -0.23 -2.58
CA VAL A 118 11.93 -1.03 -3.72
C VAL A 118 12.88 -2.16 -4.07
N TRP A 119 14.17 -2.02 -3.77
CA TRP A 119 15.15 -3.10 -3.86
C TRP A 119 14.82 -4.24 -2.91
N SER A 120 14.56 -3.93 -1.63
CA SER A 120 14.15 -4.92 -0.62
C SER A 120 12.86 -5.66 -1.02
N TYR A 121 11.88 -4.96 -1.60
CA TYR A 121 10.67 -5.63 -2.11
C TYR A 121 10.99 -6.58 -3.27
N ALA A 122 11.87 -6.17 -4.20
CA ALA A 122 12.29 -7.04 -5.29
C ALA A 122 13.08 -8.27 -4.80
N ASP A 123 13.84 -8.14 -3.70
CA ASP A 123 14.48 -9.27 -3.01
C ASP A 123 13.43 -10.24 -2.45
N GLY A 124 12.38 -9.73 -1.82
CA GLY A 124 11.28 -10.55 -1.30
C GLY A 124 10.58 -11.40 -2.35
N PHE A 125 10.60 -10.97 -3.61
CA PHE A 125 10.08 -11.73 -4.75
C PHE A 125 11.18 -12.51 -5.51
N ASN A 126 12.43 -12.46 -5.07
CA ASN A 126 13.59 -13.08 -5.72
C ASN A 126 13.74 -12.70 -7.20
N LEU A 127 13.48 -11.43 -7.56
CA LEU A 127 13.48 -11.00 -8.96
C LEU A 127 14.89 -10.66 -9.44
N PRO A 128 15.36 -11.28 -10.54
CA PRO A 128 16.52 -10.84 -11.29
C PRO A 128 16.40 -9.38 -11.70
N ARG A 129 17.53 -8.66 -11.75
CA ARG A 129 17.45 -7.21 -11.97
C ARG A 129 18.59 -6.62 -12.77
N PHE A 130 18.29 -5.48 -13.40
CA PHE A 130 19.25 -4.51 -13.92
C PHE A 130 19.19 -3.23 -13.11
N VAL A 131 20.26 -2.48 -13.11
CA VAL A 131 20.29 -1.08 -12.68
C VAL A 131 20.53 -0.20 -13.91
N VAL A 132 19.74 0.85 -14.06
CA VAL A 132 19.97 1.89 -15.07
C VAL A 132 20.30 3.18 -14.34
N ILE A 133 21.55 3.64 -14.47
CA ILE A 133 21.96 4.97 -14.02
C ILE A 133 21.48 5.95 -15.09
N ASN A 134 20.43 6.67 -14.77
CA ASN A 134 19.71 7.59 -15.68
C ASN A 134 20.08 9.05 -15.41
N LYS A 135 19.74 9.92 -16.34
CA LYS A 135 20.03 11.37 -16.29
C LYS A 135 21.53 11.69 -16.36
N LEU A 136 22.31 10.88 -17.06
CA LEU A 136 23.74 11.11 -17.28
C LEU A 136 24.03 12.40 -18.06
N ASP A 137 23.02 12.98 -18.70
CA ASP A 137 23.07 14.25 -19.42
C ASP A 137 22.89 15.50 -18.52
N ARG A 138 22.62 15.32 -17.23
CA ARG A 138 22.35 16.41 -16.30
C ARG A 138 23.63 16.94 -15.66
N GLU A 139 23.60 18.22 -15.28
CA GLU A 139 24.66 18.85 -14.50
C GLU A 139 24.83 18.10 -13.15
N ASN A 140 26.05 17.90 -12.72
CA ASN A 140 26.45 17.13 -11.54
C ASN A 140 26.14 15.61 -11.63
N ALA A 141 25.89 15.07 -12.81
CA ALA A 141 25.78 13.63 -12.99
C ALA A 141 27.13 12.94 -12.75
N ASN A 142 27.13 11.94 -11.86
CA ASN A 142 28.34 11.22 -11.43
C ASN A 142 28.11 9.71 -11.51
N PHE A 143 28.53 9.08 -12.58
CA PHE A 143 28.40 7.63 -12.80
C PHE A 143 29.21 6.84 -11.78
N GLU A 144 30.49 7.18 -11.60
CA GLU A 144 31.41 6.45 -10.72
C GLU A 144 30.95 6.50 -9.26
N GLY A 145 30.57 7.70 -8.78
CA GLY A 145 30.07 7.86 -7.41
C GLY A 145 28.74 7.14 -7.19
N THR A 146 27.85 7.12 -8.18
CA THR A 146 26.59 6.37 -8.10
C THR A 146 26.84 4.84 -8.11
N LEU A 147 27.77 4.35 -8.92
CA LEU A 147 28.17 2.95 -8.94
C LEU A 147 28.76 2.50 -7.60
N GLU A 148 29.58 3.34 -6.98
CA GLU A 148 30.15 3.05 -5.65
C GLU A 148 29.07 2.98 -4.57
N GLN A 149 28.14 3.93 -4.53
CA GLN A 149 26.98 3.88 -3.63
C GLN A 149 26.15 2.61 -3.83
N LEU A 150 25.90 2.21 -5.08
CA LEU A 150 25.19 0.96 -5.37
C LEU A 150 25.90 -0.26 -4.78
N ARG A 151 27.23 -0.31 -4.86
CA ARG A 151 28.05 -1.39 -4.27
C ARG A 151 28.06 -1.37 -2.76
N GLU A 152 28.14 -0.18 -2.17
CA GLU A 152 28.08 -0.01 -0.70
C GLU A 152 26.75 -0.47 -0.12
N HIS A 153 25.62 -0.14 -0.79
CA HIS A 153 24.28 -0.47 -0.30
C HIS A 153 23.84 -1.90 -0.63
N PHE A 154 24.22 -2.42 -1.82
CA PHE A 154 23.65 -3.66 -2.37
C PHE A 154 24.65 -4.76 -2.64
N GLY A 155 25.94 -4.50 -2.41
CA GLY A 155 27.00 -5.50 -2.50
C GLY A 155 27.84 -5.44 -3.79
N LEU A 156 28.93 -6.21 -3.79
CA LEU A 156 29.93 -6.22 -4.86
C LEU A 156 29.46 -6.91 -6.15
N ASN A 157 28.36 -7.64 -6.10
CA ASN A 157 27.74 -8.26 -7.28
C ASN A 157 27.13 -7.24 -8.27
N VAL A 158 27.12 -5.95 -7.90
CA VAL A 158 26.72 -4.84 -8.79
C VAL A 158 27.88 -4.55 -9.75
N ALA A 159 27.71 -4.99 -11.01
CA ALA A 159 28.75 -4.98 -12.04
C ALA A 159 28.34 -4.14 -13.26
N PRO A 160 29.15 -3.11 -13.68
CA PRO A 160 28.84 -2.35 -14.86
C PRO A 160 29.03 -3.20 -16.12
N LEU A 161 28.00 -3.22 -17.00
CA LEU A 161 28.12 -3.70 -18.38
C LEU A 161 28.49 -2.58 -19.35
N GLN A 162 28.28 -1.35 -18.92
CA GLN A 162 28.51 -0.16 -19.71
C GLN A 162 29.24 0.91 -18.91
N MET A 163 30.06 1.69 -19.56
CA MET A 163 30.70 2.88 -19.03
C MET A 163 30.36 4.07 -19.91
N PRO A 164 30.01 5.26 -19.36
CA PRO A 164 29.61 6.40 -20.18
C PRO A 164 30.78 7.00 -20.95
N ILE A 165 30.51 7.47 -22.19
CA ILE A 165 31.42 8.28 -23.00
C ILE A 165 30.95 9.73 -22.93
N GLY A 166 31.79 10.58 -22.34
CA GLY A 166 31.45 11.97 -22.04
C GLY A 166 30.68 12.10 -20.72
N LYS A 167 30.56 13.33 -20.24
CA LYS A 167 29.90 13.66 -18.96
C LYS A 167 28.87 14.76 -19.18
N GLU A 168 27.77 14.71 -18.44
CA GLU A 168 26.73 15.74 -18.43
C GLU A 168 26.23 16.06 -19.86
N ALA A 169 26.20 17.34 -20.26
CA ALA A 169 25.74 17.75 -21.58
C ALA A 169 26.53 17.10 -22.76
N ASN A 170 27.73 16.58 -22.49
CA ASN A 170 28.60 15.90 -23.47
C ASN A 170 28.42 14.36 -23.41
N PHE A 171 27.47 13.80 -22.66
CA PHE A 171 27.16 12.39 -22.74
C PHE A 171 26.67 12.04 -24.13
N LYS A 172 27.43 11.21 -24.87
CA LYS A 172 27.22 10.93 -26.28
C LYS A 172 27.33 9.46 -26.67
N GLY A 173 27.65 8.57 -25.73
CA GLY A 173 27.81 7.16 -25.99
C GLY A 173 28.14 6.36 -24.76
N VAL A 174 28.31 5.07 -24.94
CA VAL A 174 28.76 4.15 -23.88
C VAL A 174 29.80 3.19 -24.42
N VAL A 175 30.73 2.75 -23.58
CA VAL A 175 31.58 1.61 -23.85
C VAL A 175 30.82 0.36 -23.43
N ASP A 176 30.60 -0.59 -24.35
CA ASP A 176 30.14 -1.93 -24.06
C ASP A 176 31.33 -2.78 -23.58
N LEU A 177 31.35 -3.10 -22.28
CA LEU A 177 32.45 -3.81 -21.63
C LEU A 177 32.50 -5.30 -22.01
N VAL A 178 31.42 -5.88 -22.49
CA VAL A 178 31.37 -7.26 -22.97
C VAL A 178 32.00 -7.36 -24.35
N ARG A 179 31.57 -6.50 -25.28
CA ARG A 179 32.03 -6.51 -26.69
C ARG A 179 33.33 -5.72 -26.93
N GLN A 180 33.75 -4.91 -25.98
CA GLN A 180 34.87 -3.97 -26.11
C GLN A 180 34.71 -3.01 -27.29
N LYS A 181 33.56 -2.41 -27.43
CA LYS A 181 33.23 -1.42 -28.45
C LYS A 181 32.63 -0.18 -27.82
N ALA A 182 32.88 0.97 -28.47
CA ALA A 182 32.16 2.19 -28.15
C ALA A 182 30.87 2.23 -28.98
N LEU A 183 29.75 2.45 -28.29
CA LEU A 183 28.43 2.65 -28.91
C LEU A 183 28.12 4.15 -28.86
N MET A 184 28.24 4.82 -30.01
CA MET A 184 28.01 6.26 -30.14
C MET A 184 26.57 6.53 -30.55
N PHE A 185 25.92 7.49 -29.88
CA PHE A 185 24.52 7.84 -30.12
C PHE A 185 24.41 9.05 -31.06
N SER A 186 23.44 9.02 -31.97
CA SER A 186 23.01 10.22 -32.67
C SER A 186 22.38 11.23 -31.69
N GLU A 187 22.26 12.48 -32.11
CA GLU A 187 21.69 13.55 -31.24
C GLU A 187 20.27 13.24 -30.79
N ASP A 188 19.46 12.58 -31.62
CA ASP A 188 18.10 12.11 -31.30
C ASP A 188 18.06 10.72 -30.64
N GLY A 189 19.21 10.08 -30.41
CA GLY A 189 19.36 8.75 -29.83
C GLY A 189 18.83 7.58 -30.65
N MET A 190 18.34 7.83 -31.87
CA MET A 190 17.71 6.81 -32.74
C MET A 190 18.70 5.93 -33.49
N LYS A 191 19.92 6.37 -33.62
CA LYS A 191 20.99 5.62 -34.29
C LYS A 191 22.14 5.37 -33.37
N VAL A 192 22.63 4.14 -33.36
CA VAL A 192 23.82 3.72 -32.61
C VAL A 192 24.87 3.27 -33.65
N THR A 193 26.07 3.83 -33.54
CA THR A 193 27.24 3.43 -34.35
C THR A 193 28.28 2.78 -33.47
N GLU A 194 28.83 1.66 -33.92
CA GLU A 194 29.93 0.97 -33.23
C GLU A 194 31.27 1.57 -33.71
N GLU A 195 32.11 1.95 -32.74
CA GLU A 195 33.44 2.52 -32.92
C GLU A 195 34.45 1.84 -32.02
N GLU A 196 35.73 2.10 -32.22
CA GLU A 196 36.77 1.67 -31.28
C GLU A 196 36.70 2.51 -30.00
N ILE A 197 37.08 1.89 -28.85
CA ILE A 197 37.08 2.58 -27.56
C ILE A 197 38.05 3.77 -27.63
N PRO A 198 37.65 4.98 -27.21
CA PRO A 198 38.53 6.14 -27.14
C PRO A 198 39.78 5.83 -26.30
N ALA A 199 40.96 6.27 -26.76
CA ALA A 199 42.23 5.93 -26.11
C ALA A 199 42.34 6.39 -24.66
N ASP A 200 41.68 7.49 -24.30
CA ASP A 200 41.63 8.05 -22.98
C ASP A 200 40.73 7.24 -22.00
N LEU A 201 39.86 6.38 -22.52
CA LEU A 201 38.97 5.50 -21.75
C LEU A 201 39.43 4.04 -21.72
N SER A 202 40.45 3.67 -22.52
CA SER A 202 40.86 2.29 -22.73
C SER A 202 41.32 1.61 -21.45
N GLU A 203 42.11 2.27 -20.61
CA GLU A 203 42.61 1.72 -19.34
C GLU A 203 41.46 1.46 -18.35
N GLN A 204 40.56 2.44 -18.18
CA GLN A 204 39.41 2.30 -17.29
C GLN A 204 38.44 1.22 -17.78
N ALA A 205 38.22 1.13 -19.11
CA ALA A 205 37.38 0.08 -19.71
C ALA A 205 37.97 -1.31 -19.46
N GLN A 206 39.29 -1.46 -19.53
CA GLN A 206 39.99 -2.72 -19.26
C GLN A 206 39.81 -3.14 -17.78
N ASP A 207 40.04 -2.23 -16.83
CA ASP A 207 39.88 -2.49 -15.40
C ASP A 207 38.44 -2.93 -15.06
N LEU A 208 37.44 -2.27 -15.62
CA LEU A 208 36.04 -2.62 -15.39
C LEU A 208 35.67 -3.95 -16.04
N ARG A 209 36.25 -4.26 -17.23
CA ARG A 209 36.05 -5.56 -17.89
C ARG A 209 36.65 -6.70 -17.08
N GLU A 210 37.84 -6.54 -16.52
CA GLU A 210 38.47 -7.57 -15.67
C GLU A 210 37.58 -7.91 -14.48
N LYS A 211 37.06 -6.90 -13.78
CA LYS A 211 36.09 -7.09 -12.67
C LYS A 211 34.78 -7.76 -13.10
N LEU A 212 34.32 -7.43 -14.33
CA LEU A 212 33.12 -8.06 -14.88
C LEU A 212 33.36 -9.54 -15.20
N ILE A 213 34.53 -9.89 -15.74
CA ILE A 213 34.93 -11.28 -16.03
C ILE A 213 35.06 -12.08 -14.72
N GLU A 214 35.68 -11.51 -13.69
CA GLU A 214 35.80 -12.11 -12.36
C GLU A 214 34.40 -12.41 -11.76
N ALA A 215 33.52 -11.40 -11.71
CA ALA A 215 32.13 -11.58 -11.23
C ALA A 215 31.35 -12.62 -12.07
N THR A 216 31.62 -12.70 -13.37
CA THR A 216 31.00 -13.69 -14.28
C THR A 216 31.50 -15.09 -13.99
N ALA A 217 32.80 -15.25 -13.77
CA ALA A 217 33.40 -16.53 -13.42
C ALA A 217 32.88 -17.04 -12.07
N GLU A 218 32.78 -16.19 -11.07
CA GLU A 218 32.22 -16.55 -9.74
C GLU A 218 30.75 -17.02 -9.78
N ALA A 219 30.00 -16.66 -10.83
CA ALA A 219 28.60 -17.04 -10.97
C ALA A 219 28.39 -18.47 -11.48
N ASP A 220 29.42 -19.09 -12.12
CA ASP A 220 29.36 -20.42 -12.73
C ASP A 220 30.65 -21.23 -12.44
N ASP A 221 30.52 -22.38 -11.80
CA ASP A 221 31.66 -23.18 -11.31
C ASP A 221 32.61 -23.60 -12.45
N SER A 222 32.11 -23.85 -13.65
CA SER A 222 32.93 -24.24 -14.80
C SER A 222 33.73 -23.06 -15.38
N LEU A 223 33.19 -21.87 -15.33
CA LEU A 223 33.88 -20.64 -15.73
C LEU A 223 34.90 -20.22 -14.67
N LEU A 224 34.60 -20.45 -13.38
CA LEU A 224 35.53 -20.19 -12.27
C LEU A 224 36.77 -21.07 -12.34
N GLU A 225 36.60 -22.38 -12.62
CA GLU A 225 37.74 -23.31 -12.78
C GLU A 225 38.65 -22.84 -13.91
N LYS A 226 38.10 -22.55 -15.08
CA LYS A 226 38.82 -22.06 -16.25
C LYS A 226 39.54 -20.71 -15.97
N TYR A 227 38.89 -19.80 -15.26
CA TYR A 227 39.48 -18.49 -14.89
C TYR A 227 40.66 -18.66 -13.91
N LEU A 228 40.54 -19.53 -12.92
CA LEU A 228 41.59 -19.82 -11.94
C LEU A 228 42.79 -20.54 -12.59
N GLU A 229 42.60 -21.33 -13.65
CA GLU A 229 43.67 -21.96 -14.44
C GLU A 229 44.38 -20.93 -15.36
N GLY A 230 43.92 -19.69 -15.41
CA GLY A 230 44.50 -18.59 -16.20
C GLY A 230 44.12 -18.65 -17.69
N GLU A 231 43.07 -19.40 -18.02
CA GLU A 231 42.53 -19.42 -19.39
C GLU A 231 41.62 -18.23 -19.65
N ALA A 232 41.76 -17.62 -20.85
CA ALA A 232 40.86 -16.52 -21.23
C ALA A 232 39.45 -17.01 -21.55
N LEU A 233 38.43 -16.37 -20.99
CA LEU A 233 37.04 -16.62 -21.33
C LEU A 233 36.69 -15.97 -22.68
N THR A 234 36.00 -16.68 -23.55
CA THR A 234 35.48 -16.16 -24.81
C THR A 234 34.27 -15.24 -24.56
N ASP A 235 33.95 -14.34 -25.48
CA ASP A 235 32.78 -13.46 -25.39
C ASP A 235 31.44 -14.23 -25.27
N GLU A 236 31.36 -15.42 -25.87
CA GLU A 236 30.21 -16.33 -25.75
C GLU A 236 30.08 -16.92 -24.33
N GLU A 237 31.20 -17.34 -23.74
CA GLU A 237 31.24 -17.83 -22.35
C GLU A 237 30.90 -16.73 -21.36
N ILE A 238 31.46 -15.53 -21.54
CA ILE A 238 31.14 -14.34 -20.74
C ILE A 238 29.64 -14.04 -20.84
N SER A 239 29.09 -13.98 -22.06
CA SER A 239 27.68 -13.70 -22.28
C SER A 239 26.76 -14.75 -21.63
N LYS A 240 27.11 -16.04 -21.74
CA LYS A 240 26.36 -17.14 -21.12
C LYS A 240 26.45 -17.09 -19.59
N GLY A 241 27.66 -16.87 -19.06
CA GLY A 241 27.89 -16.74 -17.62
C GLY A 241 27.14 -15.54 -17.02
N LEU A 242 27.17 -14.39 -17.69
CA LEU A 242 26.41 -13.21 -17.31
C LEU A 242 24.90 -13.51 -17.23
N ARG A 243 24.33 -14.16 -18.27
CA ARG A 243 22.91 -14.52 -18.24
C ARG A 243 22.60 -15.42 -17.06
N GLN A 244 23.41 -16.46 -16.79
CA GLN A 244 23.20 -17.35 -15.66
C GLN A 244 23.36 -16.63 -14.32
N GLY A 245 24.36 -15.73 -14.22
CA GLY A 245 24.57 -14.89 -13.05
C GLY A 245 23.37 -13.96 -12.74
N VAL A 246 22.82 -13.34 -13.77
CA VAL A 246 21.61 -12.50 -13.67
C VAL A 246 20.40 -13.33 -13.24
N LEU A 247 20.13 -14.47 -13.89
CA LEU A 247 19.01 -15.34 -13.56
C LEU A 247 19.05 -15.86 -12.12
N LYS A 248 20.23 -16.10 -11.59
CA LYS A 248 20.45 -16.56 -10.21
C LYS A 248 20.54 -15.40 -9.18
N GLY A 249 20.45 -14.15 -9.62
CA GLY A 249 20.63 -12.98 -8.76
C GLY A 249 22.06 -12.78 -8.25
N LYS A 250 23.04 -13.50 -8.80
CA LYS A 250 24.46 -13.40 -8.44
C LYS A 250 25.17 -12.19 -9.06
N ILE A 251 24.66 -11.68 -10.17
CA ILE A 251 25.18 -10.51 -10.86
C ILE A 251 24.03 -9.53 -11.10
N VAL A 252 24.29 -8.27 -10.79
CA VAL A 252 23.37 -7.14 -11.03
C VAL A 252 24.02 -6.19 -12.04
N PRO A 253 23.67 -6.29 -13.33
CA PRO A 253 24.22 -5.43 -14.38
C PRO A 253 23.83 -3.96 -14.19
N VAL A 254 24.80 -3.05 -14.38
CA VAL A 254 24.60 -1.61 -14.39
C VAL A 254 24.77 -1.05 -15.80
N LEU A 255 23.79 -0.27 -16.21
CA LEU A 255 23.65 0.31 -17.55
C LEU A 255 23.54 1.84 -17.47
N CYS A 256 23.80 2.51 -18.59
CA CYS A 256 23.85 3.96 -18.71
C CYS A 256 22.70 4.48 -19.58
N ALA A 257 22.00 5.54 -19.14
CA ALA A 257 20.96 6.18 -19.93
C ALA A 257 20.83 7.69 -19.69
N ALA A 258 20.32 8.38 -20.71
CA ALA A 258 19.73 9.70 -20.63
C ALA A 258 18.35 9.66 -21.32
N ALA A 259 17.34 9.19 -20.59
CA ALA A 259 16.03 8.84 -21.13
C ALA A 259 15.34 10.01 -21.86
N THR A 260 15.43 11.24 -21.34
CA THR A 260 14.82 12.42 -21.96
C THR A 260 15.47 12.84 -23.29
N LYS A 261 16.68 12.36 -23.56
CA LYS A 261 17.40 12.50 -24.84
C LYS A 261 17.37 11.22 -25.67
N ASN A 262 16.67 10.19 -25.23
CA ASN A 262 16.60 8.88 -25.88
C ASN A 262 17.96 8.18 -26.06
N GLN A 263 18.97 8.53 -25.25
CA GLN A 263 20.32 7.99 -25.31
C GLN A 263 20.49 6.79 -24.38
N GLY A 264 21.18 5.72 -24.84
CA GLY A 264 21.37 4.48 -24.11
C GLY A 264 20.19 3.50 -24.19
N ILE A 265 19.11 3.84 -24.92
CA ILE A 265 17.85 3.10 -24.89
C ILE A 265 17.89 1.85 -25.79
N GLN A 266 18.45 1.96 -26.99
CA GLN A 266 18.57 0.83 -27.91
C GLN A 266 19.45 -0.29 -27.32
N PRO A 267 20.65 -0.02 -26.76
CA PRO A 267 21.43 -1.03 -26.06
C PRO A 267 20.68 -1.65 -24.86
N LEU A 268 19.93 -0.86 -24.10
CA LEU A 268 19.12 -1.37 -22.99
C LEU A 268 18.06 -2.39 -23.48
N LEU A 269 17.35 -2.11 -24.57
CA LEU A 269 16.39 -3.05 -25.17
C LEU A 269 17.05 -4.37 -25.61
N ASP A 270 18.26 -4.30 -26.20
CA ASP A 270 19.01 -5.47 -26.61
C ASP A 270 19.47 -6.31 -25.42
N LEU A 271 19.87 -5.66 -24.32
CA LEU A 271 20.29 -6.33 -23.08
C LEU A 271 19.09 -6.94 -22.31
N ILE A 272 17.94 -6.26 -22.28
CA ILE A 272 16.69 -6.82 -21.75
C ILE A 272 16.35 -8.13 -22.49
N LYS A 273 16.38 -8.11 -23.81
CA LYS A 273 16.14 -9.30 -24.62
C LYS A 273 17.10 -10.43 -24.30
N SER A 274 18.40 -10.12 -24.15
CA SER A 274 19.48 -11.12 -24.07
C SER A 274 19.66 -11.72 -22.68
N TYR A 275 19.55 -10.91 -21.63
CA TYR A 275 19.95 -11.31 -20.27
C TYR A 275 18.79 -11.43 -19.27
N LEU A 276 17.68 -10.71 -19.44
CA LEU A 276 16.55 -10.85 -18.53
C LEU A 276 15.75 -12.14 -18.79
N PRO A 277 15.16 -12.74 -17.73
CA PRO A 277 14.45 -13.99 -17.84
C PRO A 277 13.22 -13.94 -18.75
N THR A 278 12.92 -15.09 -19.33
CA THR A 278 11.62 -15.40 -19.92
C THR A 278 10.69 -15.90 -18.81
N PRO A 279 9.38 -15.89 -19.00
CA PRO A 279 8.44 -16.53 -18.07
C PRO A 279 8.76 -18.00 -17.76
N LEU A 280 9.40 -18.72 -18.70
CA LEU A 280 9.71 -20.13 -18.57
C LEU A 280 10.97 -20.40 -17.72
N ASP A 281 11.86 -19.43 -17.56
CA ASP A 281 13.12 -19.61 -16.78
C ASP A 281 12.85 -19.90 -15.29
N GLN A 282 11.66 -19.56 -14.77
CA GLN A 282 11.24 -19.89 -13.40
C GLN A 282 10.89 -21.39 -13.24
N GLY A 283 10.57 -22.09 -14.33
CA GLY A 283 10.28 -23.52 -14.40
C GLY A 283 8.91 -23.91 -13.86
N GLU A 284 8.67 -23.75 -12.59
CA GLU A 284 7.43 -24.18 -11.91
C GLU A 284 6.87 -23.08 -11.01
N ILE A 285 5.56 -23.16 -10.79
CA ILE A 285 4.83 -22.27 -9.89
C ILE A 285 4.07 -23.07 -8.84
N LYS A 286 4.03 -22.56 -7.62
CA LYS A 286 3.32 -23.14 -6.50
C LYS A 286 2.08 -22.34 -6.13
N GLY A 287 1.06 -23.04 -5.71
CA GLY A 287 -0.16 -22.49 -5.12
C GLY A 287 -0.78 -23.51 -4.17
N LEU A 288 -1.95 -23.20 -3.66
CA LEU A 288 -2.72 -24.05 -2.77
C LEU A 288 -3.97 -24.58 -3.48
N LYS A 289 -4.40 -25.75 -3.11
CA LYS A 289 -5.73 -26.25 -3.51
C LYS A 289 -6.79 -25.42 -2.75
N PRO A 290 -7.80 -24.84 -3.44
CA PRO A 290 -8.83 -24.03 -2.79
C PRO A 290 -9.45 -24.72 -1.56
N GLY A 291 -9.51 -23.98 -0.44
CA GLY A 291 -10.07 -24.48 0.82
C GLY A 291 -9.20 -25.52 1.55
N SER A 292 -7.91 -25.64 1.21
CA SER A 292 -6.98 -26.60 1.79
C SER A 292 -5.58 -25.98 1.91
N GLU A 293 -4.74 -26.53 2.78
CA GLU A 293 -3.31 -26.21 2.87
C GLU A 293 -2.44 -27.08 1.95
N GLU A 294 -3.05 -27.91 1.10
CA GLU A 294 -2.35 -28.81 0.18
C GLU A 294 -1.67 -27.99 -0.93
N GLU A 295 -0.33 -28.06 -1.02
CA GLU A 295 0.43 -27.42 -2.09
C GLU A 295 0.18 -28.09 -3.44
N VAL A 296 -0.03 -27.29 -4.47
CA VAL A 296 -0.16 -27.71 -5.87
C VAL A 296 0.96 -27.04 -6.66
N THR A 297 1.76 -27.83 -7.36
CA THR A 297 2.81 -27.34 -8.25
C THR A 297 2.38 -27.50 -9.71
N ARG A 298 2.66 -26.50 -10.55
CA ARG A 298 2.44 -26.54 -12.00
C ARG A 298 3.64 -26.05 -12.75
N LYS A 299 3.87 -26.64 -13.92
CA LYS A 299 4.87 -26.15 -14.86
C LYS A 299 4.36 -24.88 -15.56
N LEU A 300 5.27 -23.99 -15.85
CA LEU A 300 4.98 -22.81 -16.65
C LEU A 300 4.93 -23.22 -18.14
N SER A 301 3.80 -23.74 -18.56
CA SER A 301 3.58 -24.26 -19.91
C SER A 301 2.16 -23.95 -20.39
N PRO A 302 1.97 -23.64 -21.70
CA PRO A 302 0.65 -23.46 -22.28
C PRO A 302 -0.19 -24.76 -22.31
N ASP A 303 0.42 -25.95 -22.17
CA ASP A 303 -0.25 -27.26 -22.18
C ASP A 303 -0.81 -27.64 -20.78
N GLU A 304 -0.43 -26.91 -19.75
CA GLU A 304 -0.93 -27.13 -18.38
C GLU A 304 -2.33 -26.51 -18.19
N PRO A 305 -3.09 -26.96 -17.17
CA PRO A 305 -4.34 -26.30 -16.80
C PRO A 305 -4.14 -24.82 -16.50
N LEU A 306 -5.16 -24.01 -16.82
CA LEU A 306 -5.11 -22.58 -16.61
C LEU A 306 -4.80 -22.23 -15.15
N SER A 307 -3.89 -21.29 -14.96
CA SER A 307 -3.76 -20.47 -13.74
C SER A 307 -3.32 -19.07 -14.09
N ALA A 308 -4.02 -18.08 -13.57
CA ALA A 308 -3.72 -16.67 -13.77
C ALA A 308 -3.94 -15.88 -12.47
N PHE A 309 -3.21 -14.82 -12.28
CA PHE A 309 -3.29 -13.96 -11.10
C PHE A 309 -3.71 -12.54 -11.48
N VAL A 310 -4.69 -12.00 -10.79
CA VAL A 310 -5.20 -10.65 -10.97
C VAL A 310 -4.42 -9.71 -10.05
N PHE A 311 -3.59 -8.85 -10.64
CA PHE A 311 -2.71 -7.99 -9.85
C PHE A 311 -3.19 -6.55 -9.73
N LYS A 312 -4.19 -6.14 -10.53
CA LYS A 312 -4.77 -4.80 -10.50
C LYS A 312 -6.20 -4.81 -11.01
N THR A 313 -7.03 -3.99 -10.39
CA THR A 313 -8.39 -3.69 -10.82
C THR A 313 -8.56 -2.18 -10.93
N LEU A 314 -9.15 -1.70 -12.02
CA LEU A 314 -9.52 -0.31 -12.23
C LEU A 314 -11.02 -0.21 -12.52
N ALA A 315 -11.69 0.76 -11.93
CA ALA A 315 -13.06 1.12 -12.29
C ALA A 315 -13.05 2.24 -13.33
N ASP A 316 -13.31 1.87 -14.58
CA ASP A 316 -13.47 2.82 -15.68
C ASP A 316 -14.94 3.25 -15.79
N PRO A 317 -15.26 4.56 -15.89
CA PRO A 317 -16.64 5.05 -15.92
C PRO A 317 -17.43 4.54 -17.14
N TYR A 318 -16.78 4.22 -18.24
CA TYR A 318 -17.39 3.83 -19.51
C TYR A 318 -17.36 2.33 -19.77
N VAL A 319 -16.26 1.68 -19.42
CA VAL A 319 -16.03 0.25 -19.68
C VAL A 319 -16.46 -0.61 -18.47
N GLY A 320 -16.52 -0.02 -17.28
CA GLY A 320 -16.75 -0.70 -16.02
C GLY A 320 -15.45 -1.21 -15.41
N ARG A 321 -15.50 -2.27 -14.63
CA ARG A 321 -14.33 -2.86 -13.97
C ARG A 321 -13.39 -3.51 -14.99
N ILE A 322 -12.11 -3.13 -14.99
CA ILE A 322 -11.04 -3.70 -15.81
C ILE A 322 -10.08 -4.43 -14.87
N ASN A 323 -9.92 -5.72 -15.07
CA ASN A 323 -9.00 -6.56 -14.31
C ASN A 323 -7.75 -6.83 -15.15
N TYR A 324 -6.57 -6.52 -14.60
CA TYR A 324 -5.26 -6.83 -15.16
C TYR A 324 -4.79 -8.15 -14.57
N PHE A 325 -4.39 -9.08 -15.41
CA PHE A 325 -3.97 -10.40 -14.98
C PHE A 325 -2.76 -10.91 -15.76
N ARG A 326 -1.98 -11.78 -15.11
CA ARG A 326 -0.91 -12.55 -15.73
C ARG A 326 -1.29 -14.04 -15.77
N VAL A 327 -1.12 -14.67 -16.92
CA VAL A 327 -1.26 -16.12 -17.08
C VAL A 327 0.04 -16.80 -16.66
N TYR A 328 -0.01 -17.72 -15.72
CA TYR A 328 1.15 -18.51 -15.29
C TYR A 328 1.21 -19.90 -15.92
N SER A 329 0.08 -20.52 -16.20
CA SER A 329 -0.01 -21.81 -16.90
C SER A 329 -1.25 -21.84 -17.78
N GLY A 330 -1.21 -22.62 -18.83
CA GLY A 330 -2.30 -22.71 -19.80
C GLY A 330 -2.41 -21.49 -20.71
N SER A 331 -3.56 -21.31 -21.33
CA SER A 331 -3.90 -20.13 -22.13
C SER A 331 -5.36 -19.74 -21.95
N ILE A 332 -5.69 -18.48 -22.25
CA ILE A 332 -7.06 -17.93 -22.19
C ILE A 332 -7.42 -17.35 -23.54
N LYS A 333 -8.62 -17.63 -24.00
CA LYS A 333 -9.21 -17.05 -25.22
C LYS A 333 -10.42 -16.18 -24.87
N PRO A 334 -10.78 -15.20 -25.71
CA PRO A 334 -12.03 -14.48 -25.56
C PRO A 334 -13.24 -15.43 -25.51
N ASP A 335 -14.30 -14.98 -24.85
CA ASP A 335 -15.57 -15.72 -24.67
C ASP A 335 -15.45 -17.05 -23.90
N SER A 336 -14.33 -17.30 -23.24
CA SER A 336 -14.12 -18.48 -22.39
C SER A 336 -14.73 -18.31 -21.00
N GLN A 337 -14.98 -19.43 -20.33
CA GLN A 337 -15.39 -19.47 -18.93
C GLN A 337 -14.18 -19.81 -18.07
N VAL A 338 -13.98 -19.07 -16.97
CA VAL A 338 -12.86 -19.20 -16.06
C VAL A 338 -13.38 -19.30 -14.63
N TYR A 339 -12.72 -20.10 -13.81
CA TYR A 339 -13.07 -20.27 -12.41
C TYR A 339 -12.23 -19.36 -11.53
N ASN A 340 -12.88 -18.48 -10.75
CA ASN A 340 -12.22 -17.71 -9.70
C ASN A 340 -12.05 -18.62 -8.47
N ALA A 341 -10.83 -19.09 -8.27
CA ALA A 341 -10.48 -20.03 -7.21
C ALA A 341 -10.48 -19.41 -5.81
N THR A 342 -10.31 -18.09 -5.72
CA THR A 342 -10.33 -17.36 -4.44
C THR A 342 -11.75 -17.20 -3.91
N LYS A 343 -12.74 -16.98 -4.81
CA LYS A 343 -14.14 -16.69 -4.44
C LYS A 343 -15.12 -17.83 -4.75
N ASP A 344 -14.63 -18.95 -5.24
CA ASP A 344 -15.45 -20.13 -5.64
C ASP A 344 -16.58 -19.76 -6.62
N THR A 345 -16.28 -18.95 -7.64
CA THR A 345 -17.26 -18.49 -8.61
C THR A 345 -16.81 -18.74 -10.05
N LEU A 346 -17.75 -18.83 -10.99
CA LEU A 346 -17.47 -18.90 -12.41
C LEU A 346 -17.66 -17.53 -13.05
N GLU A 347 -16.64 -17.09 -13.76
CA GLU A 347 -16.62 -15.83 -14.51
C GLU A 347 -16.59 -16.10 -16.02
N ARG A 348 -17.24 -15.24 -16.79
CA ARG A 348 -17.17 -15.28 -18.25
C ARG A 348 -16.27 -14.16 -18.74
N PHE A 349 -15.19 -14.52 -19.39
CA PHE A 349 -14.35 -13.58 -20.10
C PHE A 349 -15.06 -13.09 -21.36
N GLY A 350 -15.08 -11.78 -21.55
CA GLY A 350 -15.46 -11.20 -22.81
C GLY A 350 -14.23 -11.01 -23.72
N GLN A 351 -14.14 -9.86 -24.36
CA GLN A 351 -12.97 -9.48 -25.15
C GLN A 351 -11.75 -9.30 -24.24
N ILE A 352 -10.63 -9.88 -24.66
CA ILE A 352 -9.34 -9.73 -23.99
C ILE A 352 -8.49 -8.72 -24.75
N PHE A 353 -7.79 -7.88 -24.04
CA PHE A 353 -6.94 -6.85 -24.62
C PHE A 353 -5.71 -6.60 -23.75
N SER A 354 -4.66 -6.06 -24.31
CA SER A 354 -3.56 -5.45 -23.57
C SER A 354 -3.78 -3.95 -23.51
N MET A 355 -3.30 -3.31 -22.49
CA MET A 355 -3.31 -1.85 -22.36
C MET A 355 -1.93 -1.28 -22.70
N ARG A 356 -1.90 -0.18 -23.47
CA ARG A 356 -0.73 0.68 -23.60
C ARG A 356 -1.16 2.07 -23.13
N GLY A 357 -0.88 2.39 -21.86
CA GLY A 357 -1.54 3.51 -21.20
C GLY A 357 -3.07 3.37 -21.30
N LYS A 358 -3.75 4.36 -21.86
CA LYS A 358 -5.20 4.33 -22.08
C LYS A 358 -5.66 3.55 -23.32
N ASN A 359 -4.75 3.15 -24.19
CA ASN A 359 -5.09 2.52 -25.47
C ASN A 359 -5.23 1.01 -25.32
N GLN A 360 -6.39 0.46 -25.73
CA GLN A 360 -6.65 -0.97 -25.73
C GLN A 360 -6.13 -1.60 -27.02
N ILE A 361 -5.42 -2.71 -26.90
CA ILE A 361 -4.90 -3.51 -28.00
C ILE A 361 -5.52 -4.90 -27.91
N THR A 362 -6.46 -5.21 -28.81
CA THR A 362 -7.16 -6.50 -28.81
C THR A 362 -6.20 -7.68 -28.93
N MET A 363 -6.46 -8.73 -28.17
CA MET A 363 -5.72 -10.00 -28.18
C MET A 363 -6.65 -11.15 -28.52
N GLU A 364 -6.17 -12.07 -29.36
CA GLU A 364 -6.93 -13.29 -29.73
C GLU A 364 -6.71 -14.42 -28.72
N GLU A 365 -5.62 -14.42 -28.02
CA GLU A 365 -5.23 -15.41 -27.01
C GLU A 365 -4.17 -14.81 -26.10
N VAL A 366 -4.22 -15.21 -24.82
CA VAL A 366 -3.17 -14.90 -23.83
C VAL A 366 -2.52 -16.21 -23.43
N VAL A 367 -1.23 -16.34 -23.68
CA VAL A 367 -0.46 -17.54 -23.39
C VAL A 367 0.24 -17.44 -22.03
N THR A 368 0.75 -18.57 -21.55
CA THR A 368 1.61 -18.65 -20.37
C THR A 368 2.69 -17.56 -20.38
N GLY A 369 2.80 -16.82 -19.29
CA GLY A 369 3.73 -15.72 -19.09
C GLY A 369 3.25 -14.37 -19.57
N ASP A 370 2.17 -14.28 -20.35
CA ASP A 370 1.72 -12.99 -20.88
C ASP A 370 0.79 -12.25 -19.90
N ILE A 371 0.77 -10.93 -20.04
CA ILE A 371 -0.07 -10.01 -19.26
C ILE A 371 -1.15 -9.44 -20.18
N ALA A 372 -2.39 -9.47 -19.69
CA ALA A 372 -3.54 -8.92 -20.40
C ALA A 372 -4.58 -8.34 -19.45
N CYS A 373 -5.64 -7.81 -20.03
CA CYS A 373 -6.78 -7.22 -19.34
C CYS A 373 -8.08 -7.81 -19.84
N VAL A 374 -9.05 -7.87 -18.95
CA VAL A 374 -10.45 -8.21 -19.28
C VAL A 374 -11.36 -7.23 -18.55
N ALA A 375 -12.47 -6.88 -19.19
CA ALA A 375 -13.46 -6.00 -18.61
C ALA A 375 -14.72 -6.75 -18.17
N LYS A 376 -15.43 -6.13 -17.21
CA LYS A 376 -16.80 -6.53 -16.79
C LYS A 376 -16.89 -7.87 -16.06
N LEU A 377 -15.82 -8.35 -15.43
CA LEU A 377 -15.93 -9.42 -14.47
C LEU A 377 -16.74 -8.94 -13.26
N GLN A 378 -17.60 -9.79 -12.71
CA GLN A 378 -18.57 -9.40 -11.68
C GLN A 378 -17.97 -9.45 -10.28
N GLU A 379 -17.30 -10.55 -9.96
CA GLU A 379 -16.81 -10.84 -8.61
C GLU A 379 -15.30 -10.67 -8.47
N THR A 380 -14.57 -10.74 -9.59
CA THR A 380 -13.10 -10.77 -9.59
C THR A 380 -12.51 -9.41 -9.19
N ALA A 381 -11.57 -9.44 -8.25
CA ALA A 381 -10.85 -8.27 -7.72
C ALA A 381 -9.32 -8.50 -7.72
N THR A 382 -8.58 -7.47 -7.33
CA THR A 382 -7.12 -7.54 -7.13
C THR A 382 -6.77 -8.60 -6.08
N GLY A 383 -5.81 -9.47 -6.39
CA GLY A 383 -5.37 -10.58 -5.53
C GLY A 383 -6.06 -11.91 -5.84
N ASP A 384 -7.11 -11.93 -6.66
CA ASP A 384 -7.83 -13.16 -7.00
C ASP A 384 -7.03 -14.04 -7.97
N THR A 385 -7.19 -15.34 -7.82
CA THR A 385 -6.66 -16.35 -8.73
C THR A 385 -7.74 -16.88 -9.65
N LEU A 386 -7.47 -16.85 -10.95
CA LEU A 386 -8.30 -17.43 -11.99
C LEU A 386 -7.69 -18.74 -12.45
N SER A 387 -8.45 -19.82 -12.46
CA SER A 387 -7.92 -21.14 -12.78
C SER A 387 -8.89 -22.02 -13.55
N ASP A 388 -8.42 -23.22 -13.93
CA ASP A 388 -9.28 -24.29 -14.45
C ASP A 388 -10.09 -24.92 -13.29
N LYS A 389 -11.40 -25.05 -13.48
CA LYS A 389 -12.30 -25.60 -12.46
C LYS A 389 -12.03 -27.07 -12.14
N ALA A 390 -11.58 -27.85 -13.11
CA ALA A 390 -11.33 -29.29 -12.93
C ALA A 390 -10.05 -29.56 -12.15
N LYS A 391 -9.07 -28.65 -12.25
CA LYS A 391 -7.79 -28.72 -11.55
C LYS A 391 -7.49 -27.33 -10.92
N PRO A 392 -8.22 -26.92 -9.90
CA PRO A 392 -8.09 -25.57 -9.36
C PRO A 392 -6.77 -25.40 -8.60
N LEU A 393 -6.23 -24.18 -8.68
CA LEU A 393 -5.07 -23.72 -7.93
C LEU A 393 -5.39 -22.31 -7.46
N ASN A 394 -5.04 -21.98 -6.22
CA ASN A 394 -5.13 -20.64 -5.65
C ASN A 394 -3.73 -20.16 -5.26
N PHE A 395 -3.33 -18.99 -5.75
CA PHE A 395 -2.07 -18.38 -5.39
C PHE A 395 -2.13 -17.75 -3.98
N PRO A 396 -1.00 -17.68 -3.27
CA PRO A 396 -0.92 -16.91 -2.03
C PRO A 396 -1.37 -15.47 -2.26
N ALA A 397 -2.11 -14.93 -1.31
CA ALA A 397 -2.51 -13.53 -1.31
C ALA A 397 -1.29 -12.60 -1.28
N LEU A 398 -1.44 -11.40 -1.85
CA LEU A 398 -0.47 -10.33 -1.67
C LEU A 398 -0.64 -9.73 -0.28
N ASN A 399 0.47 -9.59 0.44
CA ASN A 399 0.51 -8.87 1.69
C ASN A 399 0.74 -7.39 1.38
N PHE A 400 -0.30 -6.58 1.54
CA PHE A 400 -0.19 -5.14 1.44
C PHE A 400 0.19 -4.55 2.80
N PRO A 401 0.92 -3.43 2.84
CA PRO A 401 1.22 -2.75 4.10
C PRO A 401 -0.05 -2.18 4.73
N ASP A 402 -0.05 -2.13 6.05
CA ASP A 402 -1.13 -1.52 6.82
C ASP A 402 -1.24 -0.02 6.57
N THR A 403 -2.43 0.52 6.73
CA THR A 403 -2.67 1.96 6.62
C THR A 403 -2.03 2.72 7.77
N VAL A 404 -1.40 3.86 7.46
CA VAL A 404 -0.62 4.63 8.43
C VAL A 404 -1.18 6.03 8.72
N ILE A 405 -2.22 6.45 7.99
CA ILE A 405 -2.88 7.74 8.19
C ILE A 405 -4.39 7.60 7.98
N SER A 406 -5.15 8.35 8.77
CA SER A 406 -6.61 8.35 8.70
C SER A 406 -7.16 9.77 8.74
N PHE A 407 -8.21 10.04 7.94
CA PHE A 407 -8.98 11.28 7.98
C PHE A 407 -10.46 10.97 8.09
N ALA A 408 -11.17 11.82 8.84
CA ALA A 408 -12.63 11.86 8.78
C ALA A 408 -13.04 12.68 7.56
N VAL A 409 -14.06 12.21 6.85
CA VAL A 409 -14.61 12.88 5.66
C VAL A 409 -16.05 13.26 5.89
N GLU A 410 -16.38 14.50 5.54
CA GLU A 410 -17.74 15.04 5.62
C GLU A 410 -18.13 15.67 4.28
N PRO A 411 -19.33 15.37 3.74
CA PRO A 411 -19.77 15.99 2.51
C PRO A 411 -19.88 17.52 2.69
N LYS A 412 -19.38 18.31 1.75
CA LYS A 412 -19.58 19.76 1.76
C LYS A 412 -21.04 20.15 1.56
N THR A 413 -21.80 19.35 0.85
CA THR A 413 -23.23 19.56 0.58
C THR A 413 -24.06 18.58 1.37
N LYS A 414 -24.98 19.05 2.20
CA LYS A 414 -25.96 18.20 2.90
C LYS A 414 -26.79 17.41 1.90
N GLY A 415 -26.90 16.09 2.12
CA GLY A 415 -27.64 15.16 1.25
C GLY A 415 -26.77 14.38 0.26
N ASP A 416 -25.46 14.61 0.21
CA ASP A 416 -24.54 13.85 -0.63
C ASP A 416 -23.88 12.66 0.10
N GLU A 417 -24.29 12.36 1.37
CA GLU A 417 -23.73 11.32 2.20
C GLU A 417 -23.77 9.94 1.51
N GLU A 418 -24.90 9.62 0.87
CA GLU A 418 -25.08 8.34 0.17
C GLU A 418 -24.18 8.25 -1.07
N LYS A 419 -24.02 9.33 -1.81
CA LYS A 419 -23.13 9.38 -2.98
C LYS A 419 -21.66 9.27 -2.56
N VAL A 420 -21.26 9.94 -1.48
CA VAL A 420 -19.91 9.82 -0.91
C VAL A 420 -19.63 8.37 -0.52
N MET A 421 -20.53 7.74 0.22
CA MET A 421 -20.38 6.31 0.62
C MET A 421 -20.31 5.39 -0.59
N THR A 422 -21.16 5.60 -1.59
CA THR A 422 -21.15 4.80 -2.81
C THR A 422 -19.83 4.98 -3.58
N GLY A 423 -19.35 6.20 -3.71
CA GLY A 423 -18.06 6.49 -4.38
C GLY A 423 -16.88 5.90 -3.66
N LEU A 424 -16.78 6.09 -2.34
CA LEU A 424 -15.71 5.55 -1.51
C LEU A 424 -15.71 4.01 -1.51
N SER A 425 -16.89 3.36 -1.46
CA SER A 425 -17.00 1.91 -1.53
C SER A 425 -16.46 1.33 -2.85
N ARG A 426 -16.57 2.06 -3.95
CA ARG A 426 -15.98 1.62 -5.23
C ARG A 426 -14.46 1.70 -5.24
N PHE A 427 -13.86 2.66 -4.52
CA PHE A 427 -12.41 2.71 -4.40
C PHE A 427 -11.82 1.56 -3.57
N LEU A 428 -12.59 0.98 -2.63
CA LEU A 428 -12.20 -0.26 -1.94
C LEU A 428 -12.02 -1.45 -2.90
N GLU A 429 -12.76 -1.46 -4.01
CA GLU A 429 -12.63 -2.51 -5.03
C GLU A 429 -11.39 -2.31 -5.91
N GLU A 430 -10.93 -1.05 -6.08
CA GLU A 430 -9.77 -0.70 -6.89
C GLU A 430 -8.46 -0.85 -6.12
N ASP A 431 -8.45 -0.44 -4.85
CA ASP A 431 -7.25 -0.27 -4.05
C ASP A 431 -7.33 -1.03 -2.71
N PRO A 432 -6.62 -2.15 -2.59
CA PRO A 432 -6.61 -2.94 -1.36
C PRO A 432 -5.87 -2.26 -0.19
N THR A 433 -5.15 -1.16 -0.43
CA THR A 433 -4.45 -0.37 0.60
C THR A 433 -5.28 0.81 1.12
N PHE A 434 -6.51 0.98 0.60
CA PHE A 434 -7.49 1.95 1.05
C PHE A 434 -8.51 1.29 1.97
N HIS A 435 -8.81 1.91 3.12
CA HIS A 435 -9.83 1.43 4.04
C HIS A 435 -10.88 2.50 4.32
N LEU A 436 -12.12 2.04 4.49
CA LEU A 436 -13.28 2.85 4.77
C LEU A 436 -14.00 2.28 6.00
N GLU A 437 -14.20 3.11 7.01
CA GLU A 437 -14.87 2.74 8.25
C GLU A 437 -15.94 3.78 8.60
N ARG A 438 -17.12 3.32 8.99
CA ARG A 438 -18.13 4.18 9.61
C ARG A 438 -18.11 3.97 11.11
N ARG A 439 -17.52 4.91 11.84
CA ARG A 439 -17.43 4.86 13.31
C ARG A 439 -18.75 5.30 13.93
N ALA A 440 -19.45 4.34 14.53
CA ALA A 440 -20.74 4.62 15.18
C ALA A 440 -20.59 5.53 16.40
N GLU A 441 -19.51 5.37 17.18
CA GLU A 441 -19.25 6.12 18.43
C GLU A 441 -19.04 7.63 18.16
N THR A 442 -18.30 7.97 17.11
CA THR A 442 -18.02 9.36 16.72
C THR A 442 -18.93 9.88 15.61
N LYS A 443 -19.79 9.03 15.06
CA LYS A 443 -20.68 9.28 13.90
C LYS A 443 -19.93 9.78 12.67
N GLN A 444 -18.65 9.43 12.53
CA GLN A 444 -17.81 9.85 11.42
C GLN A 444 -17.61 8.74 10.39
N THR A 445 -17.49 9.14 9.14
CA THR A 445 -16.92 8.30 8.08
C THR A 445 -15.43 8.56 8.05
N VAL A 446 -14.63 7.52 8.27
CA VAL A 446 -13.17 7.61 8.31
C VAL A 446 -12.57 6.84 7.15
N ILE A 447 -11.66 7.48 6.43
CA ILE A 447 -10.86 6.88 5.38
C ILE A 447 -9.42 6.73 5.87
N SER A 448 -8.78 5.61 5.53
CA SER A 448 -7.40 5.34 5.92
C SER A 448 -6.59 4.86 4.70
N GLY A 449 -5.31 5.22 4.67
CA GLY A 449 -4.42 4.91 3.55
C GLY A 449 -2.93 4.96 3.91
N LEU A 450 -2.08 4.81 2.90
CA LEU A 450 -0.62 4.72 3.05
C LEU A 450 0.09 6.07 3.19
N GLY A 451 -0.62 7.17 2.97
CA GLY A 451 -0.08 8.52 3.09
C GLY A 451 -1.11 9.59 2.75
N GLU A 452 -0.75 10.83 3.03
CA GLU A 452 -1.61 11.99 2.80
C GLU A 452 -1.95 12.16 1.31
N LEU A 453 -0.93 12.04 0.44
CA LEU A 453 -1.11 12.14 -1.00
C LEU A 453 -2.06 11.04 -1.52
N HIS A 454 -1.99 9.82 -0.98
CA HIS A 454 -2.92 8.74 -1.33
C HIS A 454 -4.37 9.15 -1.07
N LEU A 455 -4.69 9.64 0.13
CA LEU A 455 -6.05 10.03 0.50
C LEU A 455 -6.53 11.30 -0.23
N GLU A 456 -5.62 12.26 -0.52
CA GLU A 456 -5.93 13.41 -1.39
C GLU A 456 -6.37 12.96 -2.80
N ILE A 457 -5.69 11.97 -3.38
CA ILE A 457 -6.04 11.42 -4.69
C ILE A 457 -7.41 10.74 -4.66
N ILE A 458 -7.70 9.94 -3.61
CA ILE A 458 -9.02 9.30 -3.44
C ILE A 458 -10.13 10.35 -3.45
N VAL A 459 -9.96 11.45 -2.73
CA VAL A 459 -10.95 12.54 -2.68
C VAL A 459 -11.02 13.32 -3.98
N SER A 460 -9.87 13.58 -4.64
CA SER A 460 -9.87 14.20 -5.97
C SER A 460 -10.67 13.36 -6.96
N ARG A 461 -10.46 12.05 -6.97
CA ARG A 461 -11.23 11.11 -7.82
C ARG A 461 -12.71 11.03 -7.44
N LEU A 462 -13.05 11.16 -6.15
CA LEU A 462 -14.43 11.20 -5.70
C LEU A 462 -15.16 12.42 -6.32
N ALA A 463 -14.51 13.60 -6.29
CA ALA A 463 -15.04 14.80 -6.91
C ALA A 463 -15.15 14.65 -8.45
N GLN A 464 -14.13 14.10 -9.11
CA GLN A 464 -14.11 13.96 -10.56
C GLN A 464 -15.11 12.92 -11.10
N LYS A 465 -15.16 11.73 -10.47
CA LYS A 465 -15.96 10.58 -10.95
C LYS A 465 -17.42 10.63 -10.47
N PHE A 466 -17.68 11.16 -9.28
CA PHE A 466 -18.99 11.12 -8.63
C PHE A 466 -19.61 12.52 -8.41
N GLY A 467 -18.85 13.59 -8.69
CA GLY A 467 -19.34 14.97 -8.58
C GLY A 467 -19.66 15.39 -7.15
N VAL A 468 -19.00 14.80 -6.15
CA VAL A 468 -19.19 15.13 -4.73
C VAL A 468 -17.88 15.60 -4.11
N GLU A 469 -17.94 16.69 -3.35
CA GLU A 469 -16.81 17.22 -2.61
C GLU A 469 -16.95 16.92 -1.13
N VAL A 470 -15.82 16.65 -0.48
CA VAL A 470 -15.75 16.39 0.97
C VAL A 470 -14.68 17.27 1.61
N ASP A 471 -14.87 17.56 2.88
CA ASP A 471 -13.87 18.17 3.74
C ASP A 471 -13.16 17.11 4.56
N PHE A 472 -11.85 17.32 4.78
CA PHE A 472 -11.01 16.47 5.63
C PHE A 472 -10.90 17.07 7.02
N SER A 473 -10.99 16.22 8.02
CA SER A 473 -10.66 16.55 9.40
C SER A 473 -9.90 15.42 10.08
N THR A 474 -9.17 15.73 11.14
CA THR A 474 -8.61 14.70 12.01
C THR A 474 -9.75 13.90 12.65
N PRO A 475 -9.74 12.58 12.62
CA PRO A 475 -10.79 11.78 13.23
C PRO A 475 -10.94 12.10 14.72
N LYS A 476 -12.16 12.13 15.23
CA LYS A 476 -12.41 12.28 16.65
C LYS A 476 -11.90 11.02 17.38
N VAL A 477 -11.27 11.23 18.53
CA VAL A 477 -10.86 10.12 19.39
C VAL A 477 -12.12 9.50 20.00
N PRO A 478 -12.29 8.17 19.95
CA PRO A 478 -13.43 7.50 20.57
C PRO A 478 -13.20 7.38 22.08
N TYR A 479 -13.33 8.52 22.79
CA TYR A 479 -13.28 8.53 24.25
C TYR A 479 -14.44 7.74 24.84
N LYS A 480 -14.26 7.24 26.06
CA LYS A 480 -15.31 6.62 26.86
C LYS A 480 -15.35 7.26 28.25
N GLU A 481 -16.41 6.98 28.99
CA GLU A 481 -16.56 7.43 30.37
C GLU A 481 -16.69 6.23 31.31
N THR A 482 -16.20 6.36 32.54
CA THR A 482 -16.39 5.37 33.61
C THR A 482 -16.35 6.07 34.97
N ILE A 483 -16.40 5.32 36.05
CA ILE A 483 -16.33 5.83 37.43
C ILE A 483 -15.19 5.19 38.22
N ARG A 484 -14.62 5.93 39.20
CA ARG A 484 -13.57 5.43 40.06
C ARG A 484 -14.09 4.82 41.35
N GLY A 485 -15.24 5.31 41.85
CA GLY A 485 -15.79 4.97 43.15
C GLY A 485 -17.21 4.46 43.08
N GLN A 486 -17.80 4.33 44.25
CA GLN A 486 -19.18 3.89 44.40
C GLN A 486 -20.09 5.06 44.79
N SER A 487 -21.35 5.00 44.40
CA SER A 487 -22.35 5.97 44.80
C SER A 487 -23.71 5.30 45.01
N ARG A 488 -24.54 5.91 45.92
CA ARG A 488 -25.94 5.55 46.08
C ARG A 488 -26.78 6.81 45.93
N VAL A 489 -27.65 6.82 44.95
CA VAL A 489 -28.37 8.03 44.54
C VAL A 489 -29.85 7.82 44.32
N GLU A 490 -30.61 8.88 44.59
CA GLU A 490 -32.04 8.98 44.31
C GLU A 490 -32.29 9.68 42.98
N GLY A 491 -33.17 9.07 42.17
CA GLY A 491 -33.76 9.71 40.97
C GLY A 491 -35.26 9.77 41.10
N LYS A 492 -35.84 10.99 40.99
CA LYS A 492 -37.26 11.19 41.16
C LYS A 492 -37.83 12.10 40.10
N HIS A 493 -38.67 11.53 39.24
CA HIS A 493 -39.43 12.27 38.24
C HIS A 493 -40.87 12.43 38.71
N LYS A 494 -41.27 13.69 39.01
CA LYS A 494 -42.63 14.01 39.36
C LYS A 494 -43.07 15.24 38.54
N LYS A 495 -44.10 15.06 37.71
CA LYS A 495 -44.67 16.15 36.90
C LYS A 495 -46.21 16.10 37.01
N GLN A 496 -46.82 17.22 37.39
CA GLN A 496 -48.27 17.39 37.42
C GLN A 496 -48.61 18.57 36.51
N SER A 497 -49.33 18.33 35.43
CA SER A 497 -49.78 19.34 34.51
C SER A 497 -51.24 19.03 34.08
N GLY A 498 -52.22 19.37 34.89
CA GLY A 498 -53.66 19.31 34.57
C GLY A 498 -54.11 18.01 33.87
N GLY A 499 -54.29 16.90 34.63
CA GLY A 499 -54.66 15.58 34.11
C GLY A 499 -53.88 14.48 34.84
N ARG A 500 -53.66 13.30 34.16
CA ARG A 500 -52.86 12.21 34.70
C ARG A 500 -51.42 12.65 34.88
N GLY A 501 -50.92 12.60 36.13
CA GLY A 501 -49.53 12.97 36.45
C GLY A 501 -48.51 11.98 35.93
N GLN A 502 -47.21 12.29 36.12
CA GLN A 502 -46.12 11.40 35.86
C GLN A 502 -45.33 11.20 37.18
N PHE A 503 -45.11 9.97 37.57
CA PHE A 503 -44.35 9.62 38.78
C PHE A 503 -43.46 8.43 38.55
N GLY A 504 -42.13 8.60 38.76
CA GLY A 504 -41.14 7.54 38.81
C GLY A 504 -40.11 7.87 39.88
N HIS A 505 -39.76 6.89 40.71
CA HIS A 505 -38.83 7.11 41.82
C HIS A 505 -37.99 5.85 42.02
N VAL A 506 -36.66 5.97 41.94
CA VAL A 506 -35.69 4.88 42.04
C VAL A 506 -34.50 5.27 42.90
N TYR A 507 -33.91 4.30 43.56
CA TYR A 507 -32.58 4.39 44.15
C TYR A 507 -31.65 3.45 43.39
N LEU A 508 -30.56 3.99 42.88
CA LEU A 508 -29.51 3.25 42.16
C LEU A 508 -28.22 3.25 42.99
N GLU A 509 -27.56 2.13 43.01
CA GLU A 509 -26.16 2.00 43.44
C GLU A 509 -25.31 1.76 42.22
N LEU A 510 -24.25 2.57 42.06
CA LEU A 510 -23.28 2.49 40.99
C LEU A 510 -21.94 2.06 41.55
N GLU A 511 -21.25 1.16 40.86
CA GLU A 511 -19.96 0.60 41.24
C GLU A 511 -19.15 0.32 39.94
N PRO A 512 -17.80 0.50 39.94
CA PRO A 512 -16.98 0.11 38.79
C PRO A 512 -17.11 -1.40 38.54
N ALA A 513 -17.21 -1.80 37.26
CA ALA A 513 -17.11 -3.17 36.82
C ALA A 513 -15.69 -3.50 36.35
N GLU A 514 -15.41 -4.75 36.03
CA GLU A 514 -14.17 -5.15 35.41
C GLU A 514 -14.14 -4.65 33.95
N THR A 515 -12.93 -4.31 33.45
CA THR A 515 -12.73 -3.83 32.10
C THR A 515 -13.32 -4.79 31.06
N GLY A 516 -14.16 -4.26 30.17
CA GLY A 516 -14.82 -5.02 29.11
C GLY A 516 -16.16 -5.66 29.48
N GLN A 517 -16.63 -5.53 30.71
CA GLN A 517 -17.94 -6.05 31.10
C GLN A 517 -19.12 -5.17 30.63
N GLY A 518 -18.87 -3.91 30.27
CA GLY A 518 -19.91 -2.98 29.88
C GLY A 518 -20.88 -2.66 31.01
N LEU A 519 -22.19 -2.76 30.77
CA LEU A 519 -23.22 -2.59 31.81
C LEU A 519 -23.60 -3.92 32.43
N VAL A 520 -23.43 -4.03 33.75
CA VAL A 520 -24.02 -5.09 34.58
C VAL A 520 -25.20 -4.48 35.37
N PHE A 521 -26.44 -4.83 35.00
CA PHE A 521 -27.64 -4.35 35.67
C PHE A 521 -28.17 -5.44 36.60
N GLU A 522 -28.34 -5.11 37.90
CA GLU A 522 -28.85 -6.02 38.93
C GLU A 522 -30.13 -5.49 39.58
N ASP A 523 -31.16 -6.30 39.58
CA ASP A 523 -32.38 -6.04 40.35
C ASP A 523 -32.20 -6.56 41.83
N LYS A 524 -32.16 -5.64 42.76
CA LYS A 524 -32.08 -5.90 44.21
C LYS A 524 -33.33 -5.42 44.97
N ILE A 525 -34.45 -5.22 44.27
CA ILE A 525 -35.69 -4.76 44.87
C ILE A 525 -36.20 -5.80 45.88
N PHE A 526 -36.47 -5.31 47.07
CA PHE A 526 -37.12 -6.10 48.11
C PHE A 526 -38.50 -5.51 48.43
N GLY A 527 -39.51 -6.38 48.70
CA GLY A 527 -40.84 -5.92 49.11
C GLY A 527 -41.71 -5.26 48.03
N GLY A 528 -41.25 -5.23 46.76
CA GLY A 528 -42.04 -4.68 45.63
C GLY A 528 -42.15 -3.16 45.60
N SER A 529 -41.17 -2.43 46.16
CA SER A 529 -41.11 -0.99 46.17
C SER A 529 -41.13 -0.39 44.75
N VAL A 530 -40.56 -1.12 43.76
CA VAL A 530 -40.73 -0.89 42.31
C VAL A 530 -41.44 -2.09 41.70
N PRO A 531 -42.62 -1.93 41.08
CA PRO A 531 -43.31 -3.03 40.42
C PRO A 531 -42.45 -3.65 39.29
N ARG A 532 -42.44 -4.97 39.18
CA ARG A 532 -41.61 -5.74 38.22
C ARG A 532 -41.76 -5.24 36.75
N GLN A 533 -42.96 -4.81 36.38
CA GLN A 533 -43.23 -4.28 35.03
C GLN A 533 -42.44 -3.02 34.70
N TYR A 534 -41.95 -2.23 35.67
CA TYR A 534 -41.18 -1.00 35.42
C TYR A 534 -39.66 -1.21 35.50
N ILE A 535 -39.18 -2.36 35.96
CA ILE A 535 -37.74 -2.67 36.08
C ILE A 535 -37.05 -2.61 34.70
N PRO A 536 -37.63 -3.18 33.61
CA PRO A 536 -37.05 -3.04 32.25
C PRO A 536 -36.97 -1.57 31.81
N ALA A 537 -37.91 -0.72 32.21
CA ALA A 537 -37.86 0.70 31.88
C ALA A 537 -36.74 1.44 32.63
N VAL A 538 -36.45 1.02 33.88
CA VAL A 538 -35.31 1.54 34.65
C VAL A 538 -33.99 1.17 33.95
N GLU A 539 -33.79 -0.10 33.58
CA GLU A 539 -32.61 -0.55 32.83
C GLU A 539 -32.45 0.19 31.55
N LYS A 540 -33.52 0.36 30.75
CA LYS A 540 -33.52 1.13 29.52
C LYS A 540 -33.12 2.58 29.74
N GLY A 541 -33.59 3.22 30.83
CA GLY A 541 -33.22 4.58 31.17
C GLY A 541 -31.75 4.72 31.57
N VAL A 542 -31.16 3.71 32.20
CA VAL A 542 -29.73 3.64 32.48
C VAL A 542 -28.94 3.49 31.19
N ARG A 543 -29.32 2.57 30.31
CA ARG A 543 -28.63 2.35 28.98
C ARG A 543 -28.63 3.60 28.10
N GLU A 544 -29.77 4.26 27.97
CA GLU A 544 -29.85 5.52 27.22
C GLU A 544 -28.95 6.60 27.82
N ALA A 545 -28.91 6.73 29.15
CA ALA A 545 -28.03 7.70 29.80
C ALA A 545 -26.54 7.34 29.66
N MET A 546 -26.20 6.04 29.58
CA MET A 546 -24.85 5.58 29.27
C MET A 546 -24.45 5.94 27.86
N ASP A 547 -25.33 5.72 26.89
CA ASP A 547 -25.06 6.05 25.49
C ASP A 547 -24.89 7.58 25.28
N GLU A 548 -25.61 8.40 26.02
CA GLU A 548 -25.53 9.87 25.99
C GLU A 548 -24.27 10.42 26.68
N GLY A 549 -23.68 9.66 27.59
CA GLY A 549 -22.57 10.11 28.44
C GLY A 549 -22.97 11.15 29.48
N VAL A 550 -22.09 11.45 30.43
CA VAL A 550 -22.36 12.33 31.54
C VAL A 550 -21.34 13.47 31.67
N VAL A 551 -20.05 13.18 31.43
CA VAL A 551 -18.94 14.14 31.59
C VAL A 551 -18.75 14.99 30.36
N ALA A 552 -18.60 14.35 29.23
CA ALA A 552 -18.33 15.01 27.93
C ALA A 552 -19.25 14.51 26.81
N GLY A 553 -20.13 13.55 27.10
CA GLY A 553 -21.07 13.00 26.14
C GLY A 553 -20.51 11.82 25.36
N TYR A 554 -19.53 11.12 25.93
CA TYR A 554 -19.01 9.86 25.40
C TYR A 554 -19.67 8.67 26.08
N PRO A 555 -19.78 7.52 25.40
CA PRO A 555 -20.43 6.35 25.98
C PRO A 555 -19.78 5.91 27.29
N VAL A 556 -20.62 5.61 28.28
CA VAL A 556 -20.19 5.09 29.59
C VAL A 556 -20.01 3.59 29.48
N VAL A 557 -18.92 3.06 30.05
CA VAL A 557 -18.59 1.63 30.04
C VAL A 557 -18.18 1.13 31.43
N ASP A 558 -18.25 -0.19 31.61
CA ASP A 558 -17.69 -0.92 32.75
C ASP A 558 -18.25 -0.44 34.10
N ILE A 559 -19.58 -0.51 34.19
CA ILE A 559 -20.33 -0.09 35.39
C ILE A 559 -21.34 -1.18 35.82
N ILE A 560 -21.37 -1.45 37.10
CA ILE A 560 -22.44 -2.21 37.75
C ILE A 560 -23.48 -1.23 38.27
N VAL A 561 -24.74 -1.41 37.88
CA VAL A 561 -25.86 -0.60 38.36
C VAL A 561 -26.86 -1.51 39.07
N ARG A 562 -27.08 -1.26 40.34
CA ARG A 562 -28.05 -2.01 41.15
C ARG A 562 -29.27 -1.13 41.41
N LEU A 563 -30.46 -1.62 41.06
CA LEU A 563 -31.72 -1.02 41.48
C LEU A 563 -32.06 -1.57 42.85
N VAL A 564 -31.92 -0.74 43.90
CA VAL A 564 -32.02 -1.20 45.30
C VAL A 564 -33.32 -0.80 45.97
N ASP A 565 -33.93 0.30 45.61
CA ASP A 565 -35.18 0.77 46.17
C ASP A 565 -35.93 1.73 45.24
N GLY A 566 -37.14 2.13 45.61
CA GLY A 566 -37.93 3.11 44.90
C GLY A 566 -39.32 3.28 45.49
N SER A 567 -40.18 4.00 44.76
CA SER A 567 -41.60 4.04 45.06
C SER A 567 -42.41 4.30 43.79
N TYR A 568 -43.66 3.94 43.84
CA TYR A 568 -44.59 4.14 42.73
C TYR A 568 -45.90 4.78 43.20
N HIS A 569 -46.61 5.38 42.27
CA HIS A 569 -47.94 5.91 42.46
C HIS A 569 -48.92 5.09 41.64
N THR A 570 -50.03 4.64 42.25
CA THR A 570 -50.97 3.71 41.61
C THR A 570 -51.61 4.21 40.31
N VAL A 571 -51.70 5.56 40.11
CA VAL A 571 -52.32 6.17 38.94
C VAL A 571 -51.31 6.84 38.03
N ASP A 572 -50.29 7.53 38.60
CA ASP A 572 -49.38 8.40 37.86
C ASP A 572 -48.08 7.77 37.41
N SER A 573 -47.81 6.52 37.87
CA SER A 573 -46.62 5.80 37.45
C SER A 573 -46.76 5.24 36.05
N SER A 574 -45.67 5.32 35.29
CA SER A 574 -45.55 4.80 33.93
C SER A 574 -44.10 4.38 33.61
N GLU A 575 -43.90 3.53 32.61
CA GLU A 575 -42.59 3.13 32.13
C GLU A 575 -41.74 4.36 31.78
N MET A 576 -42.31 5.36 31.13
CA MET A 576 -41.61 6.60 30.74
C MET A 576 -41.14 7.39 31.99
N ALA A 577 -41.95 7.45 33.03
CA ALA A 577 -41.59 8.15 34.28
C ALA A 577 -40.42 7.46 34.99
N PHE A 578 -40.44 6.12 35.05
CA PHE A 578 -39.33 5.33 35.63
C PHE A 578 -38.08 5.41 34.79
N LYS A 579 -38.18 5.39 33.46
CA LYS A 579 -37.07 5.60 32.53
C LYS A 579 -36.37 6.96 32.77
N ILE A 580 -37.13 8.04 32.85
CA ILE A 580 -36.60 9.38 33.15
C ILE A 580 -35.95 9.45 34.55
N ALA A 581 -36.61 8.88 35.55
CA ALA A 581 -36.10 8.86 36.94
C ALA A 581 -34.76 8.08 37.00
N ALA A 582 -34.66 6.95 36.30
CA ALA A 582 -33.44 6.16 36.21
C ALA A 582 -32.29 6.91 35.54
N GLY A 583 -32.52 7.58 34.40
CA GLY A 583 -31.52 8.42 33.74
C GLY A 583 -31.03 9.58 34.63
N GLN A 584 -31.95 10.22 35.39
CA GLN A 584 -31.58 11.26 36.36
C GLN A 584 -30.72 10.71 37.50
N ALA A 585 -31.10 9.53 38.04
CA ALA A 585 -30.32 8.87 39.08
C ALA A 585 -28.94 8.49 38.56
N PHE A 586 -28.87 7.91 37.37
CA PHE A 586 -27.62 7.49 36.78
C PHE A 586 -26.63 8.66 36.62
N ARG A 587 -27.05 9.75 36.00
CA ARG A 587 -26.19 10.95 35.81
C ARG A 587 -25.67 11.48 37.14
N LYS A 588 -26.56 11.63 38.14
CA LYS A 588 -26.18 12.08 39.49
C LYS A 588 -25.23 11.08 40.18
N GLY A 589 -25.45 9.79 39.96
CA GLY A 589 -24.59 8.72 40.48
C GLY A 589 -23.20 8.75 39.89
N MET A 590 -23.08 8.95 38.62
CA MET A 590 -21.81 9.12 37.91
C MET A 590 -20.99 10.29 38.49
N GLU A 591 -21.63 11.48 38.64
CA GLU A 591 -20.97 12.65 39.24
C GLU A 591 -20.43 12.38 40.63
N GLN A 592 -21.23 11.71 41.52
CA GLN A 592 -20.84 11.41 42.88
C GLN A 592 -19.80 10.28 43.02
N ALA A 593 -19.80 9.35 42.06
CA ALA A 593 -18.83 8.25 41.99
C ALA A 593 -17.49 8.65 41.36
N GLY A 594 -17.30 9.90 40.99
CA GLY A 594 -16.06 10.40 40.37
C GLY A 594 -15.90 9.90 38.96
N ALA A 595 -16.78 10.37 38.09
CA ALA A 595 -16.74 10.06 36.67
C ALA A 595 -15.44 10.57 36.02
N VAL A 596 -14.84 9.74 35.14
CA VAL A 596 -13.59 10.02 34.42
C VAL A 596 -13.70 9.66 32.95
N LEU A 597 -12.85 10.29 32.13
CA LEU A 597 -12.67 9.96 30.73
C LEU A 597 -11.61 8.88 30.54
N LEU A 598 -11.87 7.98 29.60
CA LEU A 598 -10.94 6.97 29.12
C LEU A 598 -10.56 7.29 27.69
N GLU A 599 -9.26 7.13 27.35
CA GLU A 599 -8.73 7.24 26.00
C GLU A 599 -8.21 5.88 25.50
N PRO A 600 -8.32 5.59 24.19
CA PRO A 600 -7.74 4.38 23.63
C PRO A 600 -6.23 4.51 23.54
N VAL A 601 -5.52 3.48 24.03
CA VAL A 601 -4.07 3.32 23.95
C VAL A 601 -3.76 2.30 22.87
N MET A 602 -2.78 2.61 22.05
CA MET A 602 -2.32 1.78 20.94
C MET A 602 -0.99 1.12 21.29
N ASP A 603 -0.86 -0.16 20.98
CA ASP A 603 0.43 -0.83 20.90
C ASP A 603 1.04 -0.49 19.56
N ILE A 604 2.24 0.09 19.56
CA ILE A 604 2.95 0.49 18.36
C ILE A 604 4.29 -0.24 18.26
N GLU A 605 4.66 -0.58 17.03
CA GLU A 605 6.00 -1.04 16.66
C GLU A 605 6.59 -0.05 15.65
N VAL A 606 7.73 0.54 15.99
CA VAL A 606 8.45 1.48 15.11
C VAL A 606 9.78 0.87 14.71
N ILE A 607 10.04 0.75 13.41
CA ILE A 607 11.25 0.15 12.84
C ILE A 607 12.04 1.26 12.15
N VAL A 608 13.27 1.49 12.60
CA VAL A 608 14.14 2.56 12.10
C VAL A 608 15.61 2.11 12.06
N PRO A 609 16.46 2.74 11.21
CA PRO A 609 17.91 2.59 11.34
C PRO A 609 18.39 3.05 12.72
N GLU A 610 19.45 2.42 13.22
CA GLU A 610 20.02 2.71 14.56
C GLU A 610 20.31 4.19 14.79
N ALA A 611 20.76 4.88 13.75
CA ALA A 611 21.07 6.32 13.81
C ALA A 611 19.89 7.21 14.25
N PHE A 612 18.65 6.79 14.03
CA PHE A 612 17.45 7.55 14.37
C PHE A 612 16.76 7.08 15.67
N MET A 613 17.26 6.02 16.29
CA MET A 613 16.62 5.40 17.47
C MET A 613 16.43 6.41 18.61
N GLY A 614 17.45 7.25 18.89
CA GLY A 614 17.37 8.24 19.97
C GLY A 614 16.30 9.30 19.74
N ASP A 615 16.18 9.80 18.51
CA ASP A 615 15.19 10.81 18.14
C ASP A 615 13.77 10.26 18.27
N ILE A 616 13.56 9.00 17.81
CA ILE A 616 12.26 8.33 17.90
C ILE A 616 11.85 8.08 19.36
N MET A 617 12.79 7.65 20.22
CA MET A 617 12.49 7.47 21.64
C MET A 617 12.11 8.79 22.30
N GLY A 618 12.80 9.89 21.96
CA GLY A 618 12.48 11.23 22.44
C GLY A 618 11.09 11.69 21.99
N ASP A 619 10.75 11.47 20.72
CA ASP A 619 9.44 11.82 20.16
C ASP A 619 8.31 11.02 20.79
N LEU A 620 8.44 9.69 20.91
CA LEU A 620 7.44 8.84 21.56
C LEU A 620 7.20 9.23 23.01
N ASN A 621 8.25 9.58 23.77
CA ASN A 621 8.11 10.08 25.13
C ASN A 621 7.34 11.43 25.16
N SER A 622 7.60 12.32 24.21
CA SER A 622 6.87 13.59 24.09
C SER A 622 5.39 13.41 23.79
N LYS A 623 5.04 12.32 23.11
CA LYS A 623 3.68 11.88 22.78
C LYS A 623 3.03 11.00 23.86
N ARG A 624 3.46 11.12 25.10
CA ARG A 624 2.96 10.33 26.23
C ARG A 624 3.15 8.83 26.06
N GLY A 625 4.09 8.42 25.20
CA GLY A 625 4.38 7.01 24.92
C GLY A 625 5.16 6.35 26.04
N ARG A 626 4.85 5.08 26.30
CA ARG A 626 5.56 4.21 27.24
C ARG A 626 6.33 3.17 26.46
N ILE A 627 7.65 3.31 26.37
CA ILE A 627 8.51 2.36 25.66
C ILE A 627 8.53 1.05 26.45
N GLN A 628 8.21 -0.06 25.77
CA GLN A 628 8.13 -1.40 26.36
C GLN A 628 9.37 -2.24 26.06
N GLY A 629 10.06 -1.96 24.97
CA GLY A 629 11.24 -2.72 24.58
C GLY A 629 11.86 -2.24 23.28
N MET A 630 13.06 -2.73 23.04
CA MET A 630 13.82 -2.50 21.81
C MET A 630 14.55 -3.78 21.43
N GLU A 631 14.55 -4.11 20.16
CA GLU A 631 15.23 -5.29 19.63
C GLU A 631 15.77 -5.04 18.21
N PRO A 632 16.94 -5.58 17.86
CA PRO A 632 17.45 -5.50 16.50
C PRO A 632 16.63 -6.42 15.58
N GLU A 633 16.28 -5.94 14.40
CA GLU A 633 15.56 -6.69 13.37
C GLU A 633 16.12 -6.39 11.98
N GLY A 634 16.81 -7.35 11.36
CA GLY A 634 17.30 -7.23 9.98
C GLY A 634 18.24 -6.06 9.71
N GLY A 635 19.08 -5.65 10.69
CA GLY A 635 19.97 -4.49 10.59
C GLY A 635 19.30 -3.16 10.95
N LEU A 636 18.03 -3.18 11.32
CA LEU A 636 17.25 -2.05 11.85
C LEU A 636 17.00 -2.25 13.34
N GLN A 637 16.43 -1.24 13.99
CA GLN A 637 15.99 -1.29 15.39
C GLN A 637 14.45 -1.25 15.44
N LYS A 638 13.85 -2.20 16.13
CA LYS A 638 12.42 -2.23 16.41
C LYS A 638 12.17 -1.69 17.82
N ILE A 639 11.37 -0.64 17.93
CA ILE A 639 10.97 0.00 19.18
C ILE A 639 9.49 -0.32 19.42
N ARG A 640 9.17 -0.93 20.56
CA ARG A 640 7.79 -1.18 20.98
C ARG A 640 7.38 -0.17 22.04
N ALA A 641 6.21 0.42 21.89
CA ALA A 641 5.67 1.35 22.86
C ALA A 641 4.14 1.32 22.90
N GLN A 642 3.59 1.81 24.01
CA GLN A 642 2.16 2.11 24.16
C GLN A 642 1.97 3.61 24.09
N VAL A 643 1.09 4.08 23.18
CA VAL A 643 0.88 5.51 22.94
C VAL A 643 -0.63 5.78 22.81
N PRO A 644 -1.17 6.86 23.41
CA PRO A 644 -2.56 7.25 23.21
C PRO A 644 -2.86 7.56 21.74
N LEU A 645 -4.01 7.10 21.23
CA LEU A 645 -4.42 7.29 19.85
C LEU A 645 -4.44 8.78 19.44
N ALA A 646 -4.79 9.67 20.36
CA ALA A 646 -4.82 11.11 20.13
C ALA A 646 -3.50 11.68 19.62
N GLU A 647 -2.38 11.09 19.99
CA GLU A 647 -1.02 11.53 19.61
C GLU A 647 -0.55 10.92 18.27
N MET A 648 -1.29 9.91 17.76
CA MET A 648 -0.83 9.10 16.61
C MET A 648 -1.35 9.55 15.25
N PHE A 649 -2.37 10.39 15.18
CA PHE A 649 -3.03 10.74 13.90
C PHE A 649 -2.10 11.34 12.84
N LYS A 650 -1.03 12.04 13.24
CA LYS A 650 -0.02 12.63 12.34
C LYS A 650 1.34 11.95 12.45
N TYR A 651 1.45 10.87 13.21
CA TYR A 651 2.73 10.24 13.50
C TYR A 651 3.47 9.75 12.25
N SER A 652 2.76 9.29 11.22
CA SER A 652 3.36 8.88 9.94
C SER A 652 4.14 10.01 9.26
N ILE A 653 3.65 11.23 9.37
CA ILE A 653 4.29 12.45 8.80
C ILE A 653 5.53 12.78 9.62
N ASP A 654 5.38 12.80 10.95
CA ASP A 654 6.47 13.10 11.88
C ASP A 654 7.61 12.08 11.73
N LEU A 655 7.28 10.78 11.71
CA LEU A 655 8.23 9.69 11.55
C LEU A 655 9.01 9.80 10.23
N ARG A 656 8.31 10.03 9.10
CA ARG A 656 8.95 10.22 7.80
C ARG A 656 9.91 11.41 7.81
N SER A 657 9.52 12.50 8.42
CA SER A 657 10.38 13.70 8.56
C SER A 657 11.63 13.42 9.36
N MET A 658 11.51 12.82 10.56
CA MET A 658 12.61 12.52 11.47
C MET A 658 13.59 11.50 10.88
N THR A 659 13.09 10.50 10.16
CA THR A 659 13.89 9.38 9.63
C THR A 659 14.25 9.52 8.16
N GLN A 660 14.01 10.68 7.56
CA GLN A 660 14.21 10.90 6.13
C GLN A 660 13.48 9.86 5.27
N GLY A 661 12.31 9.39 5.72
CA GLY A 661 11.49 8.37 5.05
C GLY A 661 11.92 6.92 5.30
N ARG A 662 12.94 6.65 6.14
CA ARG A 662 13.43 5.30 6.45
C ARG A 662 12.66 4.59 7.57
N GLY A 663 11.85 5.33 8.34
CA GLY A 663 11.06 4.78 9.43
C GLY A 663 9.74 4.15 8.96
N PHE A 664 9.36 3.07 9.63
CA PHE A 664 8.07 2.40 9.48
C PHE A 664 7.43 2.25 10.84
N PHE A 665 6.11 2.26 10.89
CA PHE A 665 5.41 1.88 12.11
C PHE A 665 4.13 1.12 11.77
N SER A 666 3.72 0.30 12.71
CA SER A 666 2.39 -0.31 12.77
C SER A 666 1.78 0.00 14.12
N MET A 667 0.45 -0.01 14.19
CA MET A 667 -0.27 0.20 15.44
C MET A 667 -1.50 -0.70 15.50
N THR A 668 -1.75 -1.24 16.71
CA THR A 668 -2.94 -2.03 17.02
C THR A 668 -3.57 -1.50 18.31
N PHE A 669 -4.90 -1.62 18.42
CA PHE A 669 -5.57 -1.24 19.65
C PHE A 669 -5.13 -2.17 20.81
N SER A 670 -4.77 -1.58 21.94
CA SER A 670 -4.38 -2.30 23.15
C SER A 670 -5.51 -2.31 24.19
N HIS A 671 -5.78 -1.17 24.79
CA HIS A 671 -6.77 -1.03 25.86
C HIS A 671 -7.24 0.42 26.00
N TYR A 672 -8.19 0.64 26.88
CA TYR A 672 -8.57 1.98 27.33
C TYR A 672 -7.88 2.31 28.66
N GLU A 673 -7.35 3.53 28.78
CA GLU A 673 -6.72 4.04 29.99
C GLU A 673 -7.31 5.40 30.37
N GLU A 674 -7.24 5.75 31.65
CA GLU A 674 -7.74 7.02 32.14
C GLU A 674 -6.94 8.21 31.57
N VAL A 675 -7.66 9.21 31.04
CA VAL A 675 -7.07 10.43 30.49
C VAL A 675 -6.45 11.28 31.59
N PRO A 676 -5.19 11.77 31.46
CA PRO A 676 -4.60 12.69 32.42
C PRO A 676 -5.46 13.95 32.63
N HIS A 677 -5.56 14.43 33.87
CA HIS A 677 -6.48 15.50 34.27
C HIS A 677 -6.44 16.74 33.36
N GLN A 678 -5.26 17.23 33.01
CA GLN A 678 -5.09 18.41 32.15
C GLN A 678 -5.65 18.19 30.73
N VAL A 679 -5.48 16.99 30.19
CA VAL A 679 -6.00 16.63 28.85
C VAL A 679 -7.52 16.43 28.92
N ALA A 680 -8.00 15.80 30.01
CA ALA A 680 -9.44 15.61 30.23
C ALA A 680 -10.19 16.93 30.29
N GLU A 681 -9.67 17.96 30.96
CA GLU A 681 -10.27 19.28 31.00
C GLU A 681 -10.41 19.91 29.60
N GLN A 682 -9.39 19.75 28.74
CA GLN A 682 -9.44 20.25 27.35
C GLN A 682 -10.50 19.50 26.53
N VAL A 683 -10.56 18.18 26.66
CA VAL A 683 -11.55 17.35 25.96
C VAL A 683 -12.96 17.68 26.38
N ILE A 684 -13.21 17.86 27.69
CA ILE A 684 -14.52 18.25 28.23
C ILE A 684 -14.94 19.64 27.72
N ALA A 685 -14.02 20.59 27.73
CA ALA A 685 -14.29 21.94 27.23
C ALA A 685 -14.64 21.94 25.72
N ALA A 686 -13.86 21.19 24.93
CA ALA A 686 -14.12 21.04 23.49
C ALA A 686 -15.49 20.36 23.21
N ALA A 687 -15.83 19.33 23.96
CA ALA A 687 -17.11 18.63 23.82
C ALA A 687 -18.31 19.51 24.19
N LYS A 688 -18.17 20.37 25.22
CA LYS A 688 -19.21 21.34 25.58
C LYS A 688 -19.41 22.39 24.48
N ALA A 689 -18.34 22.97 23.95
CA ALA A 689 -18.40 23.94 22.87
C ALA A 689 -19.10 23.35 21.62
N ALA A 690 -18.74 22.10 21.24
CA ALA A 690 -19.37 21.43 20.10
C ALA A 690 -20.89 21.20 20.28
N LYS A 691 -21.34 20.92 21.50
CA LYS A 691 -22.78 20.77 21.81
C LYS A 691 -23.54 22.10 21.76
N GLU A 692 -22.89 23.21 22.09
CA GLU A 692 -23.48 24.56 22.01
C GLU A 692 -23.63 25.00 20.55
N ASP A 693 -22.71 24.65 19.66
CA ASP A 693 -22.79 24.95 18.22
C ASP A 693 -23.85 24.10 17.48
N GLU A 694 -24.20 22.93 17.97
CA GLU A 694 -25.24 22.02 17.42
C GLU A 694 -26.67 22.39 17.91
N SER A 695 -26.83 23.16 18.99
CA SER A 695 -28.13 23.54 19.58
C SER A 695 -28.64 24.87 19.04
#